data_7c420a14c9f479f4bdb7337acaef9beb
#
_entry.id   7c420a14c9f479f4bdb7337acaef9beb
#
_cell.length_a   1.000
_cell.length_b   1.000
_cell.length_c   1.000
_cell.angle_alpha   90.00
_cell.angle_beta   90.00
_cell.angle_gamma   90.00
#
_symmetry.space_group_name_H-M   'P 1'
#
loop_
_entity.id
_entity.type
_entity.pdbx_description
1 polymer ?
#
loop_
_entity_poly.entity_id
_entity_poly.type
_entity_poly.pdbx_seq_one_letter_code
_entity_poly.pdbx_strand_id
1 'polypeptide(L)'
;MSRPTARLLLFLLAAAPISAAQELKLIPEPRHVHRKEGAFTITTQTRIVATTAEDRVAAETLAEEIESAGGNRPSIRISQTAPEGANLIYLGRLGERASLDNGLASRNLVLDDAGNEEGYLLEVSPQRVIVAARTAAGVFYGAQTLRQLIQPGDGKRLVCPAVAIRDWPAMRWRGLHDDISRGPIPTMEFFKQQIRTLAEFRLNLFALYIEHVFDYQGHPLIAPGEAALTPTEIKELVEYAARYHVTVLPEQQAFGHLHHVLKYEVYAELAETPHGHVLAPVQEKSYELIRQLYAELVPLFPGPLFHIGADETFELGRGQTKARGEEIGLGRVYLEHVKRVAEMMALYRKQLLFWHDIAVKYPELLGILPKELVAVIWDYEPKASFEDQIAPFKKAGLGVFVAPGASNWNRIYPNLDAALVNIKNLVRDGQKAGALGMLNTTWDDNGEAIFGMTWPAVVFGAAAAWQPGESSIEAFQNKYDWAFYRHANRTFQDAITQLSRSHALLAGAGLRGANDDLFWVDPFTETGQRQIEKGNGVARELRLNAERALESLYRHRAAARAHADTIEPLVFAALRLDALGMKLQFAAEVSRFYWDAYLNQGDRARVWRNLAEISGINARLEDLRDSTTRLRGFYAERWLAENRPYWLPNVLVKYDLLAQTYQSKILAIKAAGQQFRDLSLLPPPQQLGLYIRP
;
A
#
# COMPACT_ATOMS: atom_id res chain seq x y z
N MET A 1 -50.82 -42.99 -57.15
CA MET A 1 -50.08 -41.82 -57.66
C MET A 1 -50.41 -40.67 -56.78
N SER A 2 -49.62 -40.42 -55.76
CA SER A 2 -49.74 -39.24 -54.85
C SER A 2 -48.37 -38.62 -54.67
N ARG A 3 -48.21 -37.35 -55.08
CA ARG A 3 -46.97 -36.54 -54.93
C ARG A 3 -46.85 -36.04 -53.52
N PRO A 4 -45.67 -35.98 -52.90
CA PRO A 4 -45.46 -35.33 -51.65
C PRO A 4 -45.12 -33.83 -51.87
N THR A 5 -45.83 -32.98 -51.17
CA THR A 5 -45.60 -31.51 -51.04
C THR A 5 -44.43 -31.27 -50.09
N ALA A 6 -43.35 -30.67 -50.61
CA ALA A 6 -42.21 -30.18 -49.79
C ALA A 6 -42.63 -28.89 -49.05
N ARG A 7 -42.61 -28.93 -47.73
CA ARG A 7 -42.70 -27.73 -46.88
C ARG A 7 -41.33 -27.11 -46.70
N LEU A 8 -41.14 -25.91 -47.22
CA LEU A 8 -39.97 -25.05 -46.98
C LEU A 8 -40.05 -24.49 -45.55
N LEU A 9 -39.19 -24.96 -44.66
CA LEU A 9 -39.01 -24.30 -43.34
C LEU A 9 -38.08 -23.11 -43.50
N LEU A 10 -38.64 -21.90 -43.39
CA LEU A 10 -37.87 -20.68 -43.21
C LEU A 10 -37.30 -20.65 -41.77
N PHE A 11 -36.01 -20.82 -41.63
CA PHE A 11 -35.30 -20.54 -40.39
C PHE A 11 -35.16 -18.99 -40.30
N LEU A 12 -35.99 -18.38 -39.47
CA LEU A 12 -35.74 -17.04 -38.96
C LEU A 12 -34.59 -17.11 -37.98
N LEU A 13 -33.39 -16.67 -38.38
CA LEU A 13 -32.30 -16.36 -37.49
C LEU A 13 -32.75 -15.16 -36.60
N ALA A 14 -33.24 -15.47 -35.43
CA ALA A 14 -33.42 -14.46 -34.38
C ALA A 14 -32.04 -13.91 -34.03
N ALA A 15 -31.77 -12.66 -34.41
CA ALA A 15 -30.62 -11.91 -33.90
C ALA A 15 -30.74 -11.89 -32.36
N ALA A 16 -29.79 -12.47 -31.68
CA ALA A 16 -29.70 -12.38 -30.24
C ALA A 16 -29.65 -10.90 -29.84
N PRO A 17 -30.39 -10.48 -28.80
CA PRO A 17 -30.34 -9.09 -28.36
C PRO A 17 -28.90 -8.76 -27.94
N ILE A 18 -28.40 -7.64 -28.46
CA ILE A 18 -27.10 -7.07 -28.08
C ILE A 18 -27.10 -6.95 -26.57
N SER A 19 -26.20 -7.72 -25.94
CA SER A 19 -25.95 -7.75 -24.51
C SER A 19 -25.89 -6.33 -23.92
N ALA A 20 -26.54 -6.15 -22.79
CA ALA A 20 -26.42 -4.91 -21.99
C ALA A 20 -24.95 -4.50 -21.95
N ALA A 21 -24.66 -3.24 -22.30
CA ALA A 21 -23.31 -2.75 -22.50
C ALA A 21 -22.45 -3.04 -21.25
N GLN A 22 -21.53 -3.98 -21.33
CA GLN A 22 -20.65 -4.39 -20.24
C GLN A 22 -19.95 -3.17 -19.66
N GLU A 23 -20.03 -2.96 -18.35
CA GLU A 23 -19.44 -1.83 -17.67
C GLU A 23 -17.91 -1.77 -17.93
N LEU A 24 -17.38 -0.55 -18.17
CA LEU A 24 -15.94 -0.36 -18.32
C LEU A 24 -15.28 -0.46 -16.95
N LYS A 25 -14.35 -1.38 -16.81
CA LYS A 25 -13.63 -1.63 -15.55
C LYS A 25 -12.36 -0.78 -15.48
N LEU A 26 -12.52 0.54 -15.31
CA LEU A 26 -11.43 1.52 -15.25
C LEU A 26 -11.19 2.00 -13.81
N ILE A 27 -9.93 2.06 -13.39
CA ILE A 27 -9.46 2.65 -12.14
C ILE A 27 -8.27 3.58 -12.45
N PRO A 28 -8.31 4.85 -12.08
CA PRO A 28 -9.49 5.63 -11.64
C PRO A 28 -10.59 5.70 -12.69
N GLU A 29 -11.84 5.88 -12.23
CA GLU A 29 -12.97 6.06 -13.14
C GLU A 29 -12.94 7.46 -13.77
N PRO A 30 -13.01 7.56 -15.12
CA PRO A 30 -12.98 8.86 -15.77
C PRO A 30 -14.26 9.68 -15.52
N ARG A 31 -14.12 11.01 -15.50
CA ARG A 31 -15.24 11.95 -15.23
C ARG A 31 -16.36 11.88 -16.26
N HIS A 32 -16.01 11.81 -17.54
CA HIS A 32 -16.97 11.80 -18.63
C HIS A 32 -16.64 10.66 -19.59
N VAL A 33 -17.58 9.75 -19.72
CA VAL A 33 -17.47 8.58 -20.59
C VAL A 33 -18.70 8.52 -21.48
N HIS A 34 -18.50 8.55 -22.78
CA HIS A 34 -19.55 8.33 -23.78
C HIS A 34 -19.22 7.10 -24.63
N ARG A 35 -20.00 6.04 -24.48
CA ARG A 35 -19.84 4.81 -25.26
C ARG A 35 -20.31 5.02 -26.69
N LYS A 36 -19.60 4.38 -27.60
CA LYS A 36 -19.93 4.37 -29.04
C LYS A 36 -20.08 2.93 -29.51
N GLU A 37 -20.67 2.75 -30.66
CA GLU A 37 -20.81 1.43 -31.30
C GLU A 37 -19.48 0.95 -31.91
N GLY A 38 -19.22 -0.36 -31.82
CA GLY A 38 -18.05 -1.00 -32.39
C GLY A 38 -16.84 -1.05 -31.46
N ALA A 39 -15.71 -1.42 -32.03
CA ALA A 39 -14.43 -1.52 -31.32
C ALA A 39 -13.27 -1.30 -32.29
N PHE A 40 -12.15 -0.80 -31.78
CA PHE A 40 -10.88 -0.81 -32.47
C PHE A 40 -10.23 -2.18 -32.31
N THR A 41 -9.89 -2.83 -33.44
CA THR A 41 -9.21 -4.13 -33.43
C THR A 41 -7.69 -3.91 -33.58
N ILE A 42 -6.94 -4.41 -32.62
CA ILE A 42 -5.48 -4.40 -32.66
C ILE A 42 -5.01 -5.55 -33.55
N THR A 43 -4.19 -5.25 -34.54
CA THR A 43 -3.67 -6.19 -35.54
C THR A 43 -2.16 -6.07 -35.67
N THR A 44 -1.55 -6.93 -36.49
CA THR A 44 -0.11 -6.84 -36.84
C THR A 44 0.26 -5.54 -37.59
N GLN A 45 -0.73 -4.83 -38.13
CA GLN A 45 -0.53 -3.54 -38.81
C GLN A 45 -0.72 -2.34 -37.88
N THR A 46 -1.15 -2.56 -36.63
CA THR A 46 -1.34 -1.48 -35.67
C THR A 46 -0.01 -0.79 -35.39
N ARG A 47 -0.02 0.54 -35.46
CA ARG A 47 1.15 1.39 -35.18
C ARG A 47 0.80 2.41 -34.12
N ILE A 48 1.78 2.75 -33.29
CA ILE A 48 1.67 3.85 -32.33
C ILE A 48 2.48 5.03 -32.88
N VAL A 49 1.84 6.18 -32.99
CA VAL A 49 2.50 7.43 -33.42
C VAL A 49 2.34 8.47 -32.33
N ALA A 50 3.46 8.93 -31.80
CA ALA A 50 3.53 10.02 -30.83
C ALA A 50 4.08 11.29 -31.50
N THR A 51 3.59 12.47 -31.07
CA THR A 51 4.00 13.74 -31.69
C THR A 51 5.37 14.20 -31.23
N THR A 52 5.75 13.91 -30.01
CA THR A 52 7.02 14.35 -29.42
C THR A 52 7.82 13.20 -28.80
N ALA A 53 9.11 13.41 -28.60
CA ALA A 53 9.97 12.44 -27.91
C ALA A 53 9.56 12.24 -26.43
N GLU A 54 8.99 13.26 -25.80
CA GLU A 54 8.51 13.20 -24.42
C GLU A 54 7.35 12.19 -24.24
N ASP A 55 6.56 11.95 -25.30
CA ASP A 55 5.45 11.00 -25.28
C ASP A 55 5.90 9.55 -25.53
N ARG A 56 7.24 9.31 -25.70
CA ARG A 56 7.79 7.98 -25.97
C ARG A 56 7.42 6.96 -24.89
N VAL A 57 7.51 7.33 -23.60
CA VAL A 57 7.21 6.42 -22.50
C VAL A 57 5.74 6.01 -22.53
N ALA A 58 4.81 6.92 -22.84
CA ALA A 58 3.40 6.60 -23.04
C ALA A 58 3.19 5.59 -24.19
N ALA A 59 3.92 5.74 -25.29
CA ALA A 59 3.86 4.83 -26.42
C ALA A 59 4.47 3.45 -26.09
N GLU A 60 5.58 3.42 -25.35
CA GLU A 60 6.24 2.19 -24.90
C GLU A 60 5.35 1.39 -23.95
N THR A 61 4.73 2.02 -22.95
CA THR A 61 3.80 1.34 -22.02
C THR A 61 2.58 0.75 -22.73
N LEU A 62 2.07 1.42 -23.77
CA LEU A 62 0.99 0.86 -24.59
C LEU A 62 1.45 -0.34 -25.43
N ALA A 63 2.64 -0.27 -26.02
CA ALA A 63 3.20 -1.37 -26.80
C ALA A 63 3.45 -2.61 -25.92
N GLU A 64 3.96 -2.40 -24.72
CA GLU A 64 4.17 -3.44 -23.70
C GLU A 64 2.85 -4.09 -23.26
N GLU A 65 1.81 -3.30 -23.01
CA GLU A 65 0.48 -3.83 -22.67
C GLU A 65 -0.10 -4.69 -23.78
N ILE A 66 0.01 -4.25 -25.03
CA ILE A 66 -0.46 -5.02 -26.19
C ILE A 66 0.30 -6.34 -26.32
N GLU A 67 1.61 -6.32 -26.15
CA GLU A 67 2.46 -7.50 -26.21
C GLU A 67 2.16 -8.49 -25.07
N SER A 68 2.06 -8.00 -23.84
CA SER A 68 1.74 -8.81 -22.66
C SER A 68 0.33 -9.41 -22.71
N ALA A 69 -0.59 -8.73 -23.37
CA ALA A 69 -1.95 -9.24 -23.63
C ALA A 69 -2.00 -10.32 -24.73
N GLY A 70 -0.85 -10.66 -25.34
CA GLY A 70 -0.73 -11.69 -26.39
C GLY A 70 -0.86 -11.16 -27.82
N GLY A 71 -0.84 -9.83 -28.01
CA GLY A 71 -0.77 -9.18 -29.32
C GLY A 71 0.68 -9.06 -29.84
N ASN A 72 0.82 -8.69 -31.10
CA ASN A 72 2.13 -8.30 -31.62
C ASN A 72 2.49 -6.90 -31.12
N ARG A 73 3.73 -6.71 -30.66
CA ARG A 73 4.23 -5.41 -30.23
C ARG A 73 4.15 -4.40 -31.39
N PRO A 74 3.37 -3.30 -31.27
CA PRO A 74 3.28 -2.30 -32.31
C PRO A 74 4.60 -1.54 -32.51
N SER A 75 4.87 -1.15 -33.76
CA SER A 75 5.96 -0.21 -34.02
C SER A 75 5.61 1.18 -33.50
N ILE A 76 6.61 1.83 -32.87
CA ILE A 76 6.48 3.19 -32.36
C ILE A 76 7.21 4.15 -33.30
N ARG A 77 6.51 5.22 -33.70
CA ARG A 77 7.08 6.29 -34.53
C ARG A 77 6.87 7.64 -33.84
N ILE A 78 7.91 8.44 -33.77
CA ILE A 78 7.81 9.85 -33.38
C ILE A 78 7.69 10.66 -34.66
N SER A 79 6.59 11.41 -34.81
CA SER A 79 6.32 12.19 -36.02
C SER A 79 5.42 13.37 -35.72
N GLN A 80 5.88 14.55 -36.12
CA GLN A 80 5.07 15.77 -36.01
C GLN A 80 3.90 15.78 -37.02
N THR A 81 3.89 14.98 -38.06
CA THR A 81 2.75 14.86 -38.98
C THR A 81 1.85 13.70 -38.55
N ALA A 82 0.54 13.97 -38.31
CA ALA A 82 -0.44 12.91 -38.11
C ALA A 82 -0.48 12.06 -39.38
N PRO A 83 -0.16 10.75 -39.29
CA PRO A 83 -0.28 9.92 -40.46
C PRO A 83 -1.77 9.76 -40.82
N GLU A 84 -2.09 9.83 -42.08
CA GLU A 84 -3.41 9.42 -42.59
C GLU A 84 -3.45 7.89 -42.60
N GLY A 85 -4.61 7.31 -42.32
CA GLY A 85 -4.82 5.87 -42.41
C GLY A 85 -5.59 5.26 -41.24
N ALA A 86 -5.96 4.03 -41.46
CA ALA A 86 -6.62 3.17 -40.45
C ALA A 86 -5.57 2.42 -39.60
N ASN A 87 -6.03 1.81 -38.51
CA ASN A 87 -5.26 0.95 -37.64
C ASN A 87 -4.10 1.68 -36.90
N LEU A 88 -4.42 2.86 -36.38
CA LEU A 88 -3.48 3.79 -35.76
C LEU A 88 -3.88 4.12 -34.33
N ILE A 89 -2.90 4.09 -33.42
CA ILE A 89 -2.98 4.71 -32.10
C ILE A 89 -2.15 5.98 -32.15
N TYR A 90 -2.82 7.11 -32.01
CA TYR A 90 -2.20 8.44 -32.12
C TYR A 90 -2.14 9.11 -30.75
N LEU A 91 -0.94 9.52 -30.34
CA LEU A 91 -0.67 10.26 -29.11
C LEU A 91 -0.31 11.69 -29.49
N GLY A 92 -1.21 12.65 -29.26
CA GLY A 92 -1.10 14.02 -29.77
C GLY A 92 -1.14 15.11 -28.72
N ARG A 93 -0.57 16.26 -29.05
CA ARG A 93 -0.62 17.47 -28.22
C ARG A 93 -1.69 18.42 -28.70
N LEU A 94 -2.57 18.85 -27.77
CA LEU A 94 -3.56 19.89 -27.97
C LEU A 94 -2.90 21.25 -28.07
N GLY A 95 -3.40 22.13 -28.94
CA GLY A 95 -2.84 23.45 -29.20
C GLY A 95 -1.67 23.49 -30.20
N GLU A 96 -1.08 22.33 -30.53
CA GLU A 96 -0.01 22.26 -31.53
C GLU A 96 -0.53 22.11 -32.97
N ARG A 97 -1.80 21.68 -33.12
CA ARG A 97 -2.37 21.36 -34.42
C ARG A 97 -3.84 21.66 -34.53
N ALA A 98 -4.17 22.68 -35.34
CA ALA A 98 -5.57 23.05 -35.62
C ALA A 98 -6.41 21.90 -36.21
N SER A 99 -5.83 21.01 -37.02
CA SER A 99 -6.54 19.86 -37.59
C SER A 99 -6.93 18.81 -36.53
N LEU A 100 -6.09 18.56 -35.52
CA LEU A 100 -6.39 17.68 -34.39
C LEU A 100 -7.45 18.33 -33.51
N ASP A 101 -7.24 19.60 -33.12
CA ASP A 101 -8.10 20.33 -32.21
C ASP A 101 -9.50 20.50 -32.82
N ASN A 102 -9.59 20.97 -34.07
CA ASN A 102 -10.85 21.10 -34.79
C ASN A 102 -11.56 19.76 -35.01
N GLY A 103 -10.77 18.71 -35.31
CA GLY A 103 -11.29 17.36 -35.47
C GLY A 103 -11.90 16.79 -34.18
N LEU A 104 -11.31 17.04 -33.02
CA LEU A 104 -11.86 16.64 -31.72
C LEU A 104 -13.02 17.52 -31.29
N ALA A 105 -12.91 18.85 -31.49
CA ALA A 105 -13.98 19.81 -31.18
C ALA A 105 -15.26 19.55 -32.00
N SER A 106 -15.15 19.19 -33.30
CA SER A 106 -16.29 18.81 -34.12
C SER A 106 -17.05 17.57 -33.62
N ARG A 107 -16.42 16.76 -32.76
CA ARG A 107 -17.00 15.59 -32.09
C ARG A 107 -17.35 15.86 -30.65
N ASN A 108 -17.39 17.13 -30.26
CA ASN A 108 -17.68 17.58 -28.89
C ASN A 108 -16.68 17.10 -27.81
N LEU A 109 -15.43 16.89 -28.23
CA LEU A 109 -14.31 16.53 -27.36
C LEU A 109 -13.38 17.74 -27.19
N VAL A 110 -13.57 18.46 -26.09
CA VAL A 110 -12.79 19.66 -25.76
C VAL A 110 -12.35 19.54 -24.30
N LEU A 111 -11.09 19.83 -24.02
CA LEU A 111 -10.59 20.09 -22.66
C LEU A 111 -10.80 21.58 -22.37
N ASP A 112 -11.74 21.89 -21.48
CA ASP A 112 -11.94 23.23 -20.94
C ASP A 112 -10.78 23.65 -20.01
N ASP A 113 -10.81 24.88 -19.49
CA ASP A 113 -9.73 25.40 -18.63
C ASP A 113 -9.62 24.66 -17.29
N ALA A 114 -10.69 24.03 -16.81
CA ALA A 114 -10.66 23.16 -15.64
C ALA A 114 -9.86 21.86 -15.87
N GLY A 115 -9.58 21.52 -17.14
CA GLY A 115 -8.87 20.30 -17.53
C GLY A 115 -7.39 20.29 -17.19
N ASN A 116 -6.88 21.26 -16.52
CA ASN A 116 -5.50 21.42 -16.03
C ASN A 116 -4.40 20.79 -16.92
N GLU A 117 -3.18 20.77 -16.44
CA GLU A 117 -2.02 20.23 -17.19
C GLU A 117 -2.05 18.70 -17.36
N GLU A 118 -2.79 17.98 -16.52
CA GLU A 118 -2.83 16.51 -16.50
C GLU A 118 -4.10 15.92 -17.15
N GLY A 119 -5.03 16.77 -17.59
CA GLY A 119 -6.26 16.33 -18.27
C GLY A 119 -5.99 15.77 -19.67
N TYR A 120 -6.86 14.86 -20.13
CA TYR A 120 -6.74 14.22 -21.43
C TYR A 120 -8.09 13.98 -22.09
N LEU A 121 -8.05 13.82 -23.42
CA LEU A 121 -9.11 13.31 -24.27
C LEU A 121 -8.68 11.95 -24.82
N LEU A 122 -9.57 10.98 -24.79
CA LEU A 122 -9.38 9.67 -25.43
C LEU A 122 -10.56 9.37 -26.32
N GLU A 123 -10.31 9.14 -27.59
CA GLU A 123 -11.31 8.67 -28.55
C GLU A 123 -10.90 7.34 -29.15
N VAL A 124 -11.73 6.33 -28.97
CA VAL A 124 -11.59 5.03 -29.62
C VAL A 124 -12.70 4.90 -30.67
N SER A 125 -12.32 4.68 -31.92
CA SER A 125 -13.24 4.36 -33.03
C SER A 125 -12.77 3.09 -33.73
N PRO A 126 -13.59 2.42 -34.55
CA PRO A 126 -13.18 1.22 -35.26
C PRO A 126 -11.94 1.41 -36.17
N GLN A 127 -11.68 2.64 -36.62
CA GLN A 127 -10.59 2.96 -37.54
C GLN A 127 -9.31 3.36 -36.84
N ARG A 128 -9.40 4.05 -35.71
CA ARG A 128 -8.24 4.62 -35.01
C ARG A 128 -8.54 4.94 -33.55
N VAL A 129 -7.46 5.06 -32.78
CA VAL A 129 -7.46 5.59 -31.41
C VAL A 129 -6.72 6.93 -31.38
N ILE A 130 -7.25 7.90 -30.66
CA ILE A 130 -6.61 9.19 -30.40
C ILE A 130 -6.55 9.42 -28.91
N VAL A 131 -5.36 9.63 -28.37
CA VAL A 131 -5.12 10.20 -27.05
C VAL A 131 -4.58 11.60 -27.25
N ALA A 132 -5.21 12.61 -26.68
CA ALA A 132 -4.78 13.99 -26.84
C ALA A 132 -4.80 14.74 -25.50
N ALA A 133 -3.77 15.52 -25.23
CA ALA A 133 -3.63 16.32 -24.00
C ALA A 133 -2.76 17.55 -24.24
N ARG A 134 -2.75 18.50 -23.28
CA ARG A 134 -1.90 19.71 -23.35
C ARG A 134 -0.45 19.42 -23.01
N THR A 135 -0.18 18.40 -22.18
CA THR A 135 1.17 18.05 -21.68
C THR A 135 1.51 16.58 -21.90
N ALA A 136 2.78 16.22 -21.73
CA ALA A 136 3.22 14.83 -21.74
C ALA A 136 2.55 13.99 -20.65
N ALA A 137 2.38 14.56 -19.47
CA ALA A 137 1.68 13.90 -18.37
C ALA A 137 0.23 13.54 -18.73
N GLY A 138 -0.52 14.48 -19.32
CA GLY A 138 -1.88 14.21 -19.78
C GLY A 138 -1.95 13.14 -20.87
N VAL A 139 -1.03 13.15 -21.86
CA VAL A 139 -0.91 12.09 -22.88
C VAL A 139 -0.61 10.74 -22.21
N PHE A 140 0.31 10.72 -21.26
CA PHE A 140 0.66 9.52 -20.51
C PHE A 140 -0.55 8.95 -19.75
N TYR A 141 -1.32 9.79 -19.03
CA TYR A 141 -2.50 9.33 -18.28
C TYR A 141 -3.64 8.87 -19.19
N GLY A 142 -3.82 9.50 -20.35
CA GLY A 142 -4.74 9.00 -21.37
C GLY A 142 -4.32 7.64 -21.93
N ALA A 143 -3.02 7.41 -22.10
CA ALA A 143 -2.47 6.11 -22.49
C ALA A 143 -2.69 5.05 -21.39
N GLN A 144 -2.57 5.40 -20.10
CA GLN A 144 -2.89 4.46 -19.01
C GLN A 144 -4.37 4.06 -19.01
N THR A 145 -5.28 4.97 -19.36
CA THR A 145 -6.71 4.61 -19.54
C THR A 145 -6.89 3.66 -20.72
N LEU A 146 -6.23 3.93 -21.83
CA LEU A 146 -6.30 3.07 -23.02
C LEU A 146 -5.77 1.65 -22.72
N ARG A 147 -4.69 1.51 -21.92
CA ARG A 147 -4.18 0.20 -21.48
C ARG A 147 -5.26 -0.65 -20.82
N GLN A 148 -6.05 -0.06 -19.92
CA GLN A 148 -7.13 -0.78 -19.23
C GLN A 148 -8.32 -1.11 -20.15
N LEU A 149 -8.47 -0.44 -21.31
CA LEU A 149 -9.49 -0.74 -22.31
C LEU A 149 -9.11 -1.88 -23.26
N ILE A 150 -7.83 -2.30 -23.29
CA ILE A 150 -7.35 -3.40 -24.13
C ILE A 150 -7.84 -4.72 -23.54
N GLN A 151 -8.69 -5.41 -24.27
CA GLN A 151 -9.32 -6.66 -23.83
C GLN A 151 -9.30 -7.73 -24.91
N PRO A 152 -9.39 -9.03 -24.55
CA PRO A 152 -9.59 -10.09 -25.51
C PRO A 152 -10.92 -9.90 -26.27
N GLY A 153 -10.86 -10.05 -27.57
CA GLY A 153 -12.02 -10.15 -28.47
C GLY A 153 -12.15 -11.55 -29.05
N ASP A 154 -12.98 -11.69 -30.07
CA ASP A 154 -13.17 -12.98 -30.72
C ASP A 154 -11.90 -13.49 -31.41
N GLY A 155 -11.62 -14.78 -31.30
CA GLY A 155 -10.57 -15.46 -32.06
C GLY A 155 -9.14 -15.00 -31.75
N LYS A 156 -8.77 -14.77 -30.49
CA LYS A 156 -7.44 -14.31 -30.03
C LYS A 156 -7.05 -12.88 -30.47
N ARG A 157 -8.00 -12.11 -30.97
CA ARG A 157 -7.75 -10.69 -31.30
C ARG A 157 -7.85 -9.84 -30.04
N LEU A 158 -7.06 -8.78 -29.97
CA LEU A 158 -7.23 -7.74 -28.95
C LEU A 158 -8.10 -6.62 -29.50
N VAL A 159 -9.01 -6.13 -28.67
CA VAL A 159 -9.92 -5.05 -29.03
C VAL A 159 -9.97 -3.98 -27.95
N CYS A 160 -10.27 -2.74 -28.36
CA CYS A 160 -10.62 -1.66 -27.46
C CYS A 160 -12.06 -1.23 -27.81
N PRO A 161 -13.03 -1.25 -26.89
CA PRO A 161 -14.39 -0.81 -27.14
C PRO A 161 -14.41 0.64 -27.57
N ALA A 162 -15.27 0.97 -28.53
CA ALA A 162 -15.39 2.35 -29.02
C ALA A 162 -15.99 3.26 -27.93
N VAL A 163 -15.26 4.34 -27.60
CA VAL A 163 -15.58 5.24 -26.50
C VAL A 163 -14.99 6.63 -26.74
N ALA A 164 -15.63 7.65 -26.18
CA ALA A 164 -15.07 8.99 -26.03
C ALA A 164 -14.98 9.32 -24.54
N ILE A 165 -13.79 9.69 -24.08
CA ILE A 165 -13.50 10.02 -22.68
C ILE A 165 -12.91 11.41 -22.61
N ARG A 166 -13.36 12.19 -21.62
CA ARG A 166 -12.78 13.45 -21.19
C ARG A 166 -12.55 13.37 -19.69
N ASP A 167 -11.29 13.56 -19.26
CA ASP A 167 -10.92 13.28 -17.87
C ASP A 167 -9.76 14.16 -17.37
N TRP A 168 -9.77 14.45 -16.06
CA TRP A 168 -8.73 15.21 -15.34
C TRP A 168 -8.82 14.96 -13.84
N PRO A 169 -7.70 15.09 -13.07
CA PRO A 169 -7.69 14.82 -11.64
C PRO A 169 -8.48 15.84 -10.82
N ALA A 170 -9.00 15.38 -9.66
CA ALA A 170 -9.63 16.25 -8.66
C ALA A 170 -8.59 16.95 -7.77
N MET A 171 -7.45 16.30 -7.50
CA MET A 171 -6.37 16.84 -6.68
C MET A 171 -5.08 16.96 -7.49
N ARG A 172 -4.35 18.08 -7.28
CA ARG A 172 -3.09 18.35 -7.98
C ARG A 172 -2.02 17.30 -7.65
N TRP A 173 -1.78 17.05 -6.36
CA TRP A 173 -0.82 16.06 -5.90
C TRP A 173 -1.54 14.81 -5.40
N ARG A 174 -1.06 13.67 -5.83
CA ARG A 174 -1.64 12.37 -5.51
C ARG A 174 -0.48 11.43 -5.26
N GLY A 175 -0.25 11.08 -3.99
CA GLY A 175 0.99 10.42 -3.60
C GLY A 175 0.80 9.14 -2.81
N LEU A 176 1.86 8.34 -2.86
CA LEU A 176 2.21 7.34 -1.88
C LEU A 176 3.28 7.94 -0.96
N HIS A 177 3.13 7.72 0.33
CA HIS A 177 4.16 7.95 1.33
C HIS A 177 4.59 6.58 1.85
N ASP A 178 5.86 6.23 1.68
CA ASP A 178 6.43 4.93 2.01
C ASP A 178 7.44 5.05 3.16
N ASP A 179 7.21 4.30 4.23
CA ASP A 179 8.15 4.23 5.34
C ASP A 179 9.31 3.29 4.99
N ILE A 180 10.46 3.88 4.74
CA ILE A 180 11.68 3.15 4.40
C ILE A 180 12.72 3.16 5.53
N SER A 181 12.32 3.62 6.74
CA SER A 181 13.24 3.86 7.85
C SER A 181 13.08 2.90 9.02
N ARG A 182 11.94 2.25 9.16
CA ARG A 182 11.65 1.39 10.32
C ARG A 182 11.78 -0.10 10.01
N GLY A 183 12.77 -0.49 9.20
CA GLY A 183 13.11 -1.88 8.90
C GLY A 183 13.30 -2.11 7.41
N PRO A 184 12.24 -2.24 6.59
CA PRO A 184 12.36 -2.43 5.16
C PRO A 184 13.07 -1.24 4.48
N ILE A 185 14.08 -1.52 3.69
CA ILE A 185 14.69 -0.57 2.75
C ILE A 185 14.56 -1.21 1.37
N PRO A 186 13.73 -0.69 0.48
CA PRO A 186 13.51 -1.27 -0.83
C PRO A 186 14.79 -1.35 -1.68
N THR A 187 14.85 -2.37 -2.53
CA THR A 187 15.86 -2.41 -3.60
C THR A 187 15.56 -1.36 -4.67
N MET A 188 16.56 -0.94 -5.42
CA MET A 188 16.35 0.01 -6.53
C MET A 188 15.37 -0.52 -7.57
N GLU A 189 15.36 -1.84 -7.82
CA GLU A 189 14.39 -2.43 -8.75
C GLU A 189 12.97 -2.36 -8.19
N PHE A 190 12.78 -2.60 -6.90
CA PHE A 190 11.46 -2.49 -6.28
C PHE A 190 10.96 -1.03 -6.25
N PHE A 191 11.81 -0.06 -5.94
CA PHE A 191 11.46 1.37 -6.09
C PHE A 191 10.99 1.71 -7.52
N LYS A 192 11.71 1.22 -8.53
CA LYS A 192 11.31 1.42 -9.94
C LYS A 192 9.97 0.75 -10.26
N GLN A 193 9.72 -0.41 -9.69
CA GLN A 193 8.44 -1.09 -9.82
C GLN A 193 7.31 -0.30 -9.15
N GLN A 194 7.51 0.20 -7.92
CA GLN A 194 6.55 1.08 -7.25
C GLN A 194 6.24 2.29 -8.14
N ILE A 195 7.25 3.00 -8.67
CA ILE A 195 7.06 4.15 -9.56
C ILE A 195 6.22 3.79 -10.80
N ARG A 196 6.50 2.66 -11.46
CA ARG A 196 5.71 2.22 -12.63
C ARG A 196 4.24 1.99 -12.25
N THR A 197 4.01 1.34 -11.12
CA THR A 197 2.65 1.05 -10.64
C THR A 197 1.92 2.32 -10.20
N LEU A 198 2.59 3.23 -9.47
CA LEU A 198 2.03 4.53 -9.12
C LEU A 198 1.58 5.31 -10.36
N ALA A 199 2.45 5.40 -11.35
CA ALA A 199 2.18 6.08 -12.62
C ALA A 199 1.04 5.43 -13.41
N GLU A 200 0.94 4.10 -13.43
CA GLU A 200 -0.15 3.36 -14.05
C GLU A 200 -1.52 3.79 -13.50
N PHE A 201 -1.60 3.99 -12.17
CA PHE A 201 -2.81 4.46 -11.50
C PHE A 201 -2.87 5.99 -11.32
N ARG A 202 -2.01 6.74 -12.02
CA ARG A 202 -2.01 8.22 -12.08
C ARG A 202 -1.67 8.90 -10.76
N LEU A 203 -0.93 8.23 -9.87
CA LEU A 203 -0.23 8.90 -8.78
C LEU A 203 1.00 9.61 -9.36
N ASN A 204 1.22 10.85 -8.92
CA ASN A 204 2.29 11.73 -9.43
C ASN A 204 3.28 12.18 -8.37
N LEU A 205 3.19 11.61 -7.16
CA LEU A 205 4.04 11.93 -6.04
C LEU A 205 4.43 10.65 -5.30
N PHE A 206 5.72 10.50 -4.99
CA PHE A 206 6.25 9.39 -4.21
C PHE A 206 7.09 9.94 -3.06
N ALA A 207 6.56 9.92 -1.85
CA ALA A 207 7.24 10.41 -0.66
C ALA A 207 8.04 9.28 0.01
N LEU A 208 9.30 9.56 0.30
CA LEU A 208 10.22 8.68 1.02
C LEU A 208 10.38 9.20 2.45
N TYR A 209 9.91 8.41 3.42
CA TYR A 209 10.07 8.73 4.83
C TYR A 209 11.47 8.37 5.32
N ILE A 210 12.26 9.40 5.67
CA ILE A 210 13.67 9.25 6.05
C ILE A 210 13.88 9.71 7.49
N GLU A 211 14.32 8.78 8.35
CA GLU A 211 14.87 9.08 9.68
C GLU A 211 16.40 9.04 9.63
N HIS A 212 16.97 7.99 9.02
CA HIS A 212 18.40 7.70 9.08
C HIS A 212 18.96 6.93 7.86
N VAL A 213 18.11 6.56 6.91
CA VAL A 213 18.48 5.59 5.85
C VAL A 213 19.20 6.21 4.65
N PHE A 214 19.54 7.50 4.69
CA PHE A 214 20.37 8.16 3.67
C PHE A 214 21.83 8.20 4.13
N ASP A 215 22.76 8.00 3.17
CA ASP A 215 24.22 8.01 3.41
C ASP A 215 24.75 9.44 3.48
N TYR A 216 24.64 10.05 4.67
CA TYR A 216 25.17 11.39 4.94
C TYR A 216 26.69 11.35 5.08
N GLN A 217 27.40 12.00 4.17
CA GLN A 217 28.87 12.02 4.16
C GLN A 217 29.44 12.77 5.37
N GLY A 218 28.77 13.84 5.82
CA GLY A 218 29.13 14.58 7.04
C GLY A 218 28.81 13.85 8.34
N HIS A 219 27.95 12.81 8.30
CA HIS A 219 27.40 12.14 9.48
C HIS A 219 27.40 10.60 9.31
N PRO A 220 28.56 9.95 9.15
CA PRO A 220 28.64 8.52 8.75
C PRO A 220 28.11 7.52 9.79
N LEU A 221 27.80 7.96 11.01
CA LEU A 221 27.21 7.10 12.04
C LEU A 221 25.69 6.94 11.88
N ILE A 222 25.04 7.86 11.17
CA ILE A 222 23.57 7.89 11.10
C ILE A 222 23.05 6.74 10.27
N ALA A 223 23.63 6.53 9.10
CA ALA A 223 23.13 5.57 8.13
C ALA A 223 23.39 4.11 8.52
N PRO A 224 22.56 3.15 8.07
CA PRO A 224 22.73 1.72 8.39
C PRO A 224 23.77 1.04 7.49
N GLY A 225 24.93 1.67 7.29
CA GLY A 225 26.04 1.13 6.52
C GLY A 225 25.68 0.87 5.05
N GLU A 226 26.06 -0.28 4.51
CA GLU A 226 25.85 -0.65 3.10
C GLU A 226 24.36 -0.72 2.68
N ALA A 227 23.43 -0.70 3.62
CA ALA A 227 22.00 -0.68 3.32
C ALA A 227 21.44 0.73 3.08
N ALA A 228 22.19 1.79 3.37
CA ALA A 228 21.78 3.17 3.16
C ALA A 228 21.54 3.49 1.67
N LEU A 229 20.64 4.44 1.44
CA LEU A 229 20.45 5.03 0.12
C LEU A 229 21.57 6.03 -0.18
N THR A 230 22.32 5.79 -1.23
CA THR A 230 23.40 6.68 -1.65
C THR A 230 22.90 7.86 -2.48
N PRO A 231 23.66 8.97 -2.53
CA PRO A 231 23.34 10.09 -3.43
C PRO A 231 23.18 9.68 -4.90
N THR A 232 23.93 8.68 -5.36
CA THR A 232 23.85 8.15 -6.72
C THR A 232 22.52 7.42 -6.96
N GLU A 233 22.11 6.57 -6.03
CA GLU A 233 20.82 5.85 -6.11
C GLU A 233 19.63 6.82 -6.06
N ILE A 234 19.69 7.86 -5.21
CA ILE A 234 18.64 8.88 -5.18
C ILE A 234 18.52 9.61 -6.52
N LYS A 235 19.65 10.00 -7.14
CA LYS A 235 19.63 10.64 -8.47
C LYS A 235 19.02 9.73 -9.52
N GLU A 236 19.44 8.46 -9.55
CA GLU A 236 18.88 7.46 -10.46
C GLU A 236 17.36 7.30 -10.27
N LEU A 237 16.92 7.23 -9.03
CA LEU A 237 15.49 7.09 -8.68
C LEU A 237 14.67 8.29 -9.15
N VAL A 238 15.15 9.50 -8.87
CA VAL A 238 14.50 10.76 -9.25
C VAL A 238 14.42 10.91 -10.77
N GLU A 239 15.51 10.61 -11.50
CA GLU A 239 15.52 10.63 -12.97
C GLU A 239 14.58 9.57 -13.54
N TYR A 240 14.55 8.38 -12.96
CA TYR A 240 13.63 7.32 -13.37
C TYR A 240 12.17 7.73 -13.16
N ALA A 241 11.83 8.27 -11.98
CA ALA A 241 10.48 8.70 -11.65
C ALA A 241 9.97 9.82 -12.58
N ALA A 242 10.83 10.78 -12.92
CA ALA A 242 10.50 11.87 -13.82
C ALA A 242 10.05 11.38 -15.21
N ARG A 243 10.59 10.28 -15.71
CA ARG A 243 10.17 9.67 -16.99
C ARG A 243 8.73 9.17 -16.97
N TYR A 244 8.21 8.84 -15.78
CA TYR A 244 6.84 8.38 -15.55
C TYR A 244 5.94 9.46 -14.96
N HIS A 245 6.38 10.73 -14.99
CA HIS A 245 5.66 11.89 -14.44
C HIS A 245 5.39 11.77 -12.94
N VAL A 246 6.26 11.08 -12.20
CA VAL A 246 6.23 10.98 -10.73
C VAL A 246 7.34 11.85 -10.14
N THR A 247 6.95 12.73 -9.22
CA THR A 247 7.89 13.53 -8.42
C THR A 247 8.27 12.75 -7.16
N VAL A 248 9.55 12.62 -6.87
CA VAL A 248 10.00 12.05 -5.59
C VAL A 248 10.06 13.17 -4.56
N LEU A 249 9.35 12.99 -3.43
CA LEU A 249 9.27 13.91 -2.31
C LEU A 249 10.13 13.35 -1.16
N PRO A 250 11.23 13.99 -0.75
CA PRO A 250 11.92 13.58 0.46
C PRO A 250 11.15 14.06 1.69
N GLU A 251 11.00 13.19 2.67
CA GLU A 251 10.68 13.56 4.03
C GLU A 251 11.88 13.24 4.91
N GLN A 252 12.54 14.27 5.46
CA GLN A 252 13.60 14.10 6.45
C GLN A 252 13.14 14.70 7.76
N GLN A 253 13.07 13.87 8.75
CA GLN A 253 12.67 14.28 10.10
C GLN A 253 13.61 15.36 10.68
N ALA A 254 13.00 16.40 11.25
CA ALA A 254 13.70 17.55 11.84
C ALA A 254 13.35 17.80 13.31
N PHE A 255 12.51 16.97 13.92
CA PHE A 255 12.07 17.18 15.30
C PHE A 255 11.87 15.88 16.07
N GLY A 256 10.78 15.12 15.79
CA GLY A 256 10.54 13.78 16.33
C GLY A 256 11.27 12.70 15.53
N HIS A 257 11.11 11.45 15.93
CA HIS A 257 11.57 10.23 15.22
C HIS A 257 13.07 10.19 14.86
N LEU A 258 13.91 10.85 15.64
CA LEU A 258 15.37 10.89 15.43
C LEU A 258 16.14 9.95 16.35
N HIS A 259 15.52 8.91 16.92
CA HIS A 259 16.19 7.96 17.81
C HIS A 259 17.45 7.34 17.17
N HIS A 260 17.39 6.97 15.89
CA HIS A 260 18.52 6.40 15.18
C HIS A 260 19.74 7.34 15.05
N VAL A 261 19.52 8.65 15.18
CA VAL A 261 20.57 9.67 15.26
C VAL A 261 20.99 9.86 16.72
N LEU A 262 20.00 10.13 17.60
CA LEU A 262 20.22 10.57 18.97
C LEU A 262 20.71 9.47 19.94
N LYS A 263 20.65 8.20 19.51
CA LYS A 263 21.23 7.07 20.27
C LYS A 263 22.76 7.10 20.35
N TYR A 264 23.43 7.82 19.47
CA TYR A 264 24.88 7.96 19.47
C TYR A 264 25.34 9.06 20.40
N GLU A 265 26.36 8.80 21.22
CA GLU A 265 26.89 9.76 22.21
C GLU A 265 27.31 11.10 21.60
N VAL A 266 27.81 11.10 20.36
CA VAL A 266 28.19 12.34 19.64
C VAL A 266 27.00 13.25 19.33
N TYR A 267 25.78 12.74 19.36
CA TYR A 267 24.53 13.51 19.16
C TYR A 267 23.64 13.51 20.40
N ALA A 268 23.98 12.77 21.48
CA ALA A 268 23.10 12.58 22.65
C ALA A 268 22.76 13.90 23.35
N GLU A 269 23.67 14.90 23.33
CA GLU A 269 23.42 16.24 23.90
C GLU A 269 22.28 17.00 23.17
N LEU A 270 21.92 16.60 21.93
CA LEU A 270 20.88 17.23 21.14
C LEU A 270 19.49 16.66 21.43
N ALA A 271 19.40 15.56 22.18
CA ALA A 271 18.14 14.92 22.51
C ALA A 271 17.40 15.68 23.61
N GLU A 272 16.09 15.82 23.50
CA GLU A 272 15.24 16.41 24.54
C GLU A 272 15.35 15.67 25.87
N THR A 273 15.32 14.34 25.82
CA THR A 273 15.57 13.45 26.96
C THR A 273 16.75 12.53 26.63
N PRO A 274 17.48 11.99 27.64
CA PRO A 274 18.65 11.15 27.37
C PRO A 274 18.36 10.00 26.41
N HIS A 275 19.03 9.98 25.25
CA HIS A 275 18.84 9.02 24.14
C HIS A 275 17.39 8.91 23.63
N GLY A 276 16.60 9.97 23.79
CA GLY A 276 15.24 10.05 23.28
C GLY A 276 15.19 10.17 21.76
N HIS A 277 13.99 10.39 21.22
CA HIS A 277 13.78 10.51 19.77
C HIS A 277 13.46 11.94 19.31
N VAL A 278 13.38 12.91 20.22
CA VAL A 278 13.04 14.31 19.92
C VAL A 278 14.28 15.19 20.06
N LEU A 279 14.55 16.03 19.06
CA LEU A 279 15.58 17.07 19.14
C LEU A 279 15.18 18.15 20.15
N ALA A 280 16.15 18.68 20.90
CA ALA A 280 15.95 19.77 21.81
C ALA A 280 16.02 21.13 21.08
N PRO A 281 14.90 21.87 20.92
CA PRO A 281 14.90 23.17 20.23
C PRO A 281 15.69 24.28 20.94
N VAL A 282 16.05 24.06 22.19
CA VAL A 282 16.88 25.00 22.97
C VAL A 282 18.38 24.86 22.66
N GLN A 283 18.77 23.83 21.93
CA GLN A 283 20.15 23.59 21.51
C GLN A 283 20.41 24.19 20.12
N GLU A 284 21.34 25.12 19.99
CA GLU A 284 21.71 25.69 18.69
C GLU A 284 22.29 24.62 17.74
N LYS A 285 23.03 23.68 18.29
CA LYS A 285 23.60 22.56 17.55
C LYS A 285 22.53 21.64 16.91
N SER A 286 21.29 21.59 17.43
CA SER A 286 20.17 20.89 16.78
C SER A 286 19.89 21.47 15.40
N TYR A 287 19.93 22.78 15.27
CA TYR A 287 19.72 23.46 13.98
C TYR A 287 20.94 23.37 13.06
N GLU A 288 22.14 23.27 13.62
CA GLU A 288 23.36 23.00 12.85
C GLU A 288 23.28 21.59 12.21
N LEU A 289 22.88 20.59 12.97
CA LEU A 289 22.65 19.23 12.46
C LEU A 289 21.60 19.23 11.34
N ILE A 290 20.42 19.79 11.57
CA ILE A 290 19.36 19.87 10.55
C ILE A 290 19.90 20.54 9.28
N ARG A 291 20.63 21.64 9.41
CA ARG A 291 21.21 22.38 8.26
C ARG A 291 22.18 21.51 7.47
N GLN A 292 23.01 20.73 8.16
CA GLN A 292 24.00 19.83 7.53
C GLN A 292 23.31 18.68 6.79
N LEU A 293 22.34 18.01 7.42
CA LEU A 293 21.56 16.94 6.80
C LEU A 293 20.84 17.45 5.53
N TYR A 294 20.20 18.63 5.64
CA TYR A 294 19.45 19.20 4.51
C TYR A 294 20.34 19.70 3.39
N ALA A 295 21.56 20.18 3.69
CA ALA A 295 22.52 20.59 2.69
C ALA A 295 22.97 19.43 1.77
N GLU A 296 23.02 18.21 2.30
CA GLU A 296 23.35 17.03 1.51
C GLU A 296 22.13 16.45 0.76
N LEU A 297 20.95 16.44 1.41
CA LEU A 297 19.76 15.74 0.89
C LEU A 297 18.99 16.58 -0.13
N VAL A 298 18.67 17.86 0.20
CA VAL A 298 17.74 18.69 -0.60
C VAL A 298 18.16 18.86 -2.06
N PRO A 299 19.46 19.05 -2.40
CA PRO A 299 19.89 19.23 -3.79
C PRO A 299 19.64 18.02 -4.69
N LEU A 300 19.46 16.84 -4.12
CA LEU A 300 19.20 15.60 -4.88
C LEU A 300 17.77 15.51 -5.41
N PHE A 301 16.86 16.31 -4.87
CA PHE A 301 15.43 16.27 -5.19
C PHE A 301 15.00 17.57 -5.88
N PRO A 302 14.91 17.61 -7.22
CA PRO A 302 14.57 18.82 -7.96
C PRO A 302 13.09 19.23 -7.82
N GLY A 303 12.22 18.33 -7.34
CA GLY A 303 10.79 18.60 -7.13
C GLY A 303 10.53 19.81 -6.23
N PRO A 304 9.35 20.43 -6.31
CA PRO A 304 9.05 21.67 -5.60
C PRO A 304 8.72 21.50 -4.10
N LEU A 305 8.55 20.27 -3.64
CA LEU A 305 8.08 19.95 -2.28
C LEU A 305 9.21 19.36 -1.42
N PHE A 306 9.14 19.57 -0.11
CA PHE A 306 9.99 18.95 0.89
C PHE A 306 9.19 18.78 2.20
N HIS A 307 9.25 17.61 2.84
CA HIS A 307 8.55 17.34 4.08
C HIS A 307 9.55 17.31 5.25
N ILE A 308 9.26 18.09 6.31
CA ILE A 308 10.16 18.24 7.46
C ILE A 308 9.79 17.33 8.65
N GLY A 309 8.76 16.49 8.52
CA GLY A 309 8.25 15.64 9.60
C GLY A 309 7.58 16.45 10.70
N ALA A 310 8.17 16.42 11.90
CA ALA A 310 7.78 17.18 13.10
C ALA A 310 6.55 16.63 13.85
N ASP A 311 6.17 15.38 13.61
CA ASP A 311 5.12 14.66 14.34
C ASP A 311 5.61 14.08 15.67
N GLU A 312 4.65 13.66 16.50
CA GLU A 312 4.81 12.84 17.71
C GLU A 312 5.92 13.30 18.70
N THR A 313 6.10 14.58 18.85
CA THR A 313 7.13 15.16 19.74
C THR A 313 6.75 15.07 21.23
N PHE A 314 6.36 13.87 21.69
CA PHE A 314 5.81 13.64 23.05
C PHE A 314 6.81 13.85 24.19
N GLU A 315 8.11 13.90 23.91
CA GLU A 315 9.16 14.18 24.90
C GLU A 315 9.31 15.68 25.18
N LEU A 316 8.81 16.56 24.30
CA LEU A 316 8.94 18.01 24.43
C LEU A 316 8.42 18.49 25.79
N GLY A 317 9.22 19.27 26.50
CA GLY A 317 8.93 19.76 27.84
C GLY A 317 9.23 18.76 28.98
N ARG A 318 9.77 17.59 28.67
CA ARG A 318 10.14 16.60 29.70
C ARG A 318 11.62 16.64 30.08
N GLY A 319 12.46 17.23 29.25
CA GLY A 319 13.89 17.34 29.43
C GLY A 319 14.41 18.75 29.31
N GLN A 320 15.23 19.01 28.30
CA GLN A 320 15.94 20.29 28.12
C GLN A 320 15.00 21.49 27.90
N THR A 321 13.86 21.29 27.28
CA THR A 321 12.88 22.37 27.02
C THR A 321 11.90 22.59 28.17
N LYS A 322 12.02 21.88 29.31
CA LYS A 322 11.06 21.97 30.40
C LYS A 322 10.88 23.42 30.89
N ALA A 323 11.98 24.11 31.24
CA ALA A 323 11.91 25.47 31.72
C ALA A 323 11.33 26.43 30.66
N ARG A 324 11.70 26.26 29.40
CA ARG A 324 11.17 27.08 28.29
C ARG A 324 9.68 26.82 28.07
N GLY A 325 9.25 25.55 28.17
CA GLY A 325 7.85 25.17 28.08
C GLY A 325 6.99 25.73 29.22
N GLU A 326 7.54 25.81 30.44
CA GLU A 326 6.88 26.45 31.58
C GLU A 326 6.77 27.99 31.42
N GLU A 327 7.75 28.61 30.76
CA GLU A 327 7.79 30.07 30.52
C GLU A 327 6.81 30.52 29.43
N ILE A 328 6.80 29.87 28.25
CA ILE A 328 6.06 30.35 27.07
C ILE A 328 4.98 29.39 26.56
N GLY A 329 4.86 28.23 27.16
CA GLY A 329 3.94 27.13 26.71
C GLY A 329 4.54 26.23 25.65
N LEU A 330 4.26 24.91 25.75
CA LEU A 330 4.80 23.89 24.84
C LEU A 330 4.38 24.10 23.38
N GLY A 331 3.14 24.53 23.15
CA GLY A 331 2.66 24.83 21.79
C GLY A 331 3.49 25.92 21.11
N ARG A 332 3.90 26.95 21.84
CA ARG A 332 4.77 28.00 21.30
C ARG A 332 6.17 27.46 21.02
N VAL A 333 6.75 26.66 21.92
CA VAL A 333 8.09 26.06 21.73
C VAL A 333 8.07 25.20 20.44
N TYR A 334 7.04 24.38 20.26
CA TYR A 334 6.88 23.55 19.06
C TYR A 334 6.78 24.40 17.78
N LEU A 335 5.88 25.38 17.75
CA LEU A 335 5.63 26.19 16.55
C LEU A 335 6.80 27.12 16.21
N GLU A 336 7.54 27.63 17.22
CA GLU A 336 8.78 28.39 17.00
C GLU A 336 9.86 27.53 16.37
N HIS A 337 9.98 26.24 16.76
CA HIS A 337 10.89 25.29 16.11
C HIS A 337 10.52 25.06 14.64
N VAL A 338 9.26 24.70 14.36
CA VAL A 338 8.78 24.47 12.98
C VAL A 338 9.01 25.73 12.11
N LYS A 339 8.71 26.90 12.65
CA LYS A 339 8.96 28.18 11.97
C LYS A 339 10.45 28.37 11.66
N ARG A 340 11.32 28.12 12.63
CA ARG A 340 12.77 28.27 12.46
C ARG A 340 13.33 27.29 11.40
N VAL A 341 12.88 26.06 11.39
CA VAL A 341 13.24 25.09 10.34
C VAL A 341 12.76 25.59 8.98
N ALA A 342 11.55 26.14 8.89
CA ALA A 342 11.02 26.68 7.65
C ALA A 342 11.85 27.88 7.14
N GLU A 343 12.26 28.79 8.04
CA GLU A 343 13.13 29.92 7.70
C GLU A 343 14.50 29.47 7.19
N MET A 344 15.08 28.42 7.78
CA MET A 344 16.34 27.81 7.32
C MET A 344 16.21 27.22 5.90
N MET A 345 15.05 26.66 5.57
CA MET A 345 14.76 26.03 4.29
C MET A 345 14.46 27.03 3.17
N ALA A 346 14.22 28.31 3.48
CA ALA A 346 13.84 29.34 2.50
C ALA A 346 14.85 29.47 1.34
N LEU A 347 16.15 29.23 1.60
CA LEU A 347 17.19 29.27 0.59
C LEU A 347 16.99 28.25 -0.55
N TYR A 348 16.33 27.12 -0.29
CA TYR A 348 16.10 26.07 -1.27
C TYR A 348 14.83 26.29 -2.11
N ARG A 349 14.00 27.29 -1.77
CA ARG A 349 12.75 27.65 -2.49
C ARG A 349 11.79 26.48 -2.65
N LYS A 350 11.72 25.58 -1.65
CA LYS A 350 10.76 24.48 -1.59
C LYS A 350 9.50 24.90 -0.86
N GLN A 351 8.35 24.39 -1.27
CA GLN A 351 7.15 24.40 -0.46
C GLN A 351 7.27 23.30 0.60
N LEU A 352 7.21 23.68 1.86
CA LEU A 352 7.46 22.79 2.97
C LEU A 352 6.15 22.20 3.49
N LEU A 353 6.19 20.90 3.76
CA LEU A 353 5.14 20.12 4.38
C LEU A 353 5.58 19.74 5.81
N PHE A 354 4.62 19.66 6.75
CA PHE A 354 4.85 19.15 8.09
C PHE A 354 3.61 18.42 8.60
N TRP A 355 3.79 17.44 9.50
CA TRP A 355 2.67 16.72 10.12
C TRP A 355 1.92 17.60 11.11
N HIS A 356 0.60 17.49 11.13
CA HIS A 356 -0.29 18.44 11.82
C HIS A 356 -0.54 18.15 13.30
N ASP A 357 -0.30 16.93 13.77
CA ASP A 357 -0.83 16.30 14.99
C ASP A 357 -0.52 17.06 16.30
N ILE A 358 0.62 17.73 16.36
CA ILE A 358 0.97 18.58 17.50
C ILE A 358 0.38 19.98 17.32
N ALA A 359 0.51 20.56 16.13
CA ALA A 359 0.07 21.93 15.84
C ALA A 359 -1.45 22.10 15.99
N VAL A 360 -2.25 21.09 15.66
CA VAL A 360 -3.73 21.11 15.78
C VAL A 360 -4.21 21.27 17.22
N LYS A 361 -3.37 20.92 18.20
CA LYS A 361 -3.67 21.08 19.64
C LYS A 361 -3.61 22.55 20.10
N TYR A 362 -3.04 23.44 19.27
CA TYR A 362 -2.81 24.85 19.57
C TYR A 362 -3.32 25.75 18.43
N PRO A 363 -4.61 25.68 18.08
CA PRO A 363 -5.16 26.34 16.90
C PRO A 363 -5.03 27.87 16.98
N GLU A 364 -5.03 28.46 18.18
CA GLU A 364 -4.85 29.88 18.43
C GLU A 364 -3.42 30.38 18.10
N LEU A 365 -2.44 29.48 18.08
CA LEU A 365 -1.04 29.79 17.81
C LEU A 365 -0.64 29.57 16.35
N LEU A 366 -1.48 28.97 15.51
CA LEU A 366 -1.15 28.66 14.10
C LEU A 366 -0.76 29.90 13.29
N GLY A 367 -1.14 31.09 13.75
CA GLY A 367 -0.72 32.38 13.15
C GLY A 367 0.78 32.64 13.20
N ILE A 368 1.55 31.93 14.03
CA ILE A 368 3.02 32.00 14.12
C ILE A 368 3.70 31.46 12.88
N LEU A 369 3.08 30.45 12.24
CA LEU A 369 3.65 29.76 11.11
C LEU A 369 3.63 30.60 9.82
N PRO A 370 4.67 30.54 8.99
CA PRO A 370 4.66 31.08 7.62
C PRO A 370 3.49 30.53 6.80
N LYS A 371 2.84 31.37 6.00
CA LYS A 371 1.63 30.98 5.22
C LYS A 371 1.93 30.03 4.06
N GLU A 372 3.19 29.93 3.69
CA GLU A 372 3.69 29.03 2.65
C GLU A 372 3.81 27.59 3.13
N LEU A 373 3.78 27.36 4.45
CA LEU A 373 3.77 26.00 5.01
C LEU A 373 2.46 25.28 4.70
N VAL A 374 2.59 23.98 4.50
CA VAL A 374 1.48 23.08 4.23
C VAL A 374 1.37 22.07 5.37
N ALA A 375 0.23 22.07 6.05
CA ALA A 375 -0.07 21.07 7.06
C ALA A 375 -0.54 19.77 6.40
N VAL A 376 0.07 18.65 6.76
CA VAL A 376 -0.33 17.32 6.32
C VAL A 376 -1.18 16.69 7.40
N ILE A 377 -2.47 16.54 7.10
CA ILE A 377 -3.49 16.06 8.04
C ILE A 377 -3.57 14.54 7.95
N TRP A 378 -3.08 13.85 8.96
CA TRP A 378 -3.16 12.40 9.05
C TRP A 378 -4.15 11.95 10.13
N ASP A 379 -4.87 10.91 9.83
CA ASP A 379 -5.69 10.14 10.77
C ASP A 379 -6.01 8.81 10.07
N TYR A 380 -5.99 7.71 10.82
CA TYR A 380 -6.09 6.37 10.24
C TYR A 380 -7.36 5.64 10.67
N GLU A 381 -8.19 6.30 11.47
CA GLU A 381 -9.46 5.73 11.90
C GLU A 381 -10.53 5.87 10.80
N PRO A 382 -11.46 4.90 10.68
CA PRO A 382 -12.53 4.94 9.68
C PRO A 382 -13.66 5.89 10.08
N LYS A 383 -13.34 7.17 10.34
CA LYS A 383 -14.29 8.22 10.76
C LYS A 383 -15.17 8.66 9.60
N ALA A 384 -16.36 9.15 9.93
CA ALA A 384 -17.31 9.70 8.95
C ALA A 384 -16.86 11.05 8.38
N SER A 385 -16.13 11.87 9.16
CA SER A 385 -15.61 13.18 8.75
C SER A 385 -14.31 13.52 9.49
N PHE A 386 -13.48 14.36 8.83
CA PHE A 386 -12.19 14.88 9.30
C PHE A 386 -12.15 16.42 9.23
N GLU A 387 -13.29 17.07 9.06
CA GLU A 387 -13.38 18.54 8.94
C GLU A 387 -12.84 19.26 10.17
N ASP A 388 -13.00 18.70 11.37
CA ASP A 388 -12.49 19.22 12.64
C ASP A 388 -10.95 19.34 12.67
N GLN A 389 -10.25 18.44 12.00
CA GLN A 389 -8.79 18.44 11.91
C GLN A 389 -8.28 19.36 10.79
N ILE A 390 -9.03 19.51 9.70
CA ILE A 390 -8.66 20.34 8.54
C ILE A 390 -8.95 21.82 8.78
N ALA A 391 -10.11 22.13 9.35
CA ALA A 391 -10.61 23.51 9.46
C ALA A 391 -9.67 24.49 10.20
N PRO A 392 -8.96 24.12 11.31
CA PRO A 392 -8.06 25.05 11.99
C PRO A 392 -6.94 25.59 11.08
N PHE A 393 -6.34 24.75 10.25
CA PHE A 393 -5.27 25.14 9.34
C PHE A 393 -5.80 26.02 8.19
N LYS A 394 -6.93 25.67 7.62
CA LYS A 394 -7.59 26.51 6.60
C LYS A 394 -7.97 27.88 7.15
N LYS A 395 -8.50 27.96 8.39
CA LYS A 395 -8.81 29.22 9.07
C LYS A 395 -7.55 30.05 9.32
N ALA A 396 -6.43 29.39 9.62
CA ALA A 396 -5.14 30.06 9.77
C ALA A 396 -4.52 30.48 8.44
N GLY A 397 -5.10 30.16 7.28
CA GLY A 397 -4.62 30.49 5.94
C GLY A 397 -3.46 29.63 5.46
N LEU A 398 -3.26 28.46 6.04
CA LEU A 398 -2.24 27.47 5.63
C LEU A 398 -2.77 26.57 4.50
N GLY A 399 -1.86 26.13 3.64
CA GLY A 399 -2.13 25.03 2.73
C GLY A 399 -2.36 23.71 3.47
N VAL A 400 -3.07 22.77 2.86
CA VAL A 400 -3.33 21.45 3.46
C VAL A 400 -3.07 20.34 2.44
N PHE A 401 -2.48 19.26 2.92
CA PHE A 401 -2.55 17.91 2.35
C PHE A 401 -3.36 17.02 3.28
N VAL A 402 -3.93 15.96 2.75
CA VAL A 402 -4.57 14.91 3.55
C VAL A 402 -3.80 13.61 3.40
N ALA A 403 -3.59 12.90 4.51
CA ALA A 403 -2.78 11.70 4.55
C ALA A 403 -3.54 10.52 5.17
N PRO A 404 -4.40 9.85 4.39
CA PRO A 404 -5.03 8.61 4.83
C PRO A 404 -4.01 7.47 4.88
N GLY A 405 -4.35 6.38 5.62
CA GLY A 405 -3.45 5.26 5.81
C GLY A 405 -3.91 3.97 5.14
N ALA A 406 -2.95 3.18 4.67
CA ALA A 406 -3.18 1.83 4.16
C ALA A 406 -3.51 0.81 5.26
N SER A 407 -3.35 1.18 6.53
CA SER A 407 -3.58 0.34 7.71
C SER A 407 -2.80 -0.99 7.67
N ASN A 408 -1.53 -0.92 7.21
CA ASN A 408 -0.65 -2.08 7.03
C ASN A 408 0.26 -2.36 8.24
N TRP A 409 0.61 -1.33 9.04
CA TRP A 409 1.54 -1.42 10.17
C TRP A 409 1.00 -2.25 11.33
N ASN A 410 1.89 -2.97 12.00
CA ASN A 410 1.57 -3.85 13.13
C ASN A 410 0.51 -4.91 12.80
N ARG A 411 0.43 -5.39 11.55
CA ARG A 411 -0.61 -6.30 11.09
C ARG A 411 -0.05 -7.44 10.24
N ILE A 412 -0.71 -8.60 10.32
CA ILE A 412 -0.39 -9.75 9.49
C ILE A 412 -0.78 -9.50 8.03
N TYR A 413 -1.88 -8.77 7.83
CA TYR A 413 -2.40 -8.30 6.55
C TYR A 413 -3.05 -6.92 6.76
N PRO A 414 -2.98 -5.98 5.82
CA PRO A 414 -3.61 -4.67 5.97
C PRO A 414 -5.10 -4.76 6.32
N ASN A 415 -5.56 -3.91 7.24
CA ASN A 415 -6.99 -3.81 7.53
C ASN A 415 -7.70 -2.96 6.48
N LEU A 416 -7.99 -3.57 5.33
CA LEU A 416 -8.58 -2.86 4.20
C LEU A 416 -9.99 -2.35 4.48
N ASP A 417 -10.76 -3.02 5.34
CA ASP A 417 -12.10 -2.56 5.70
C ASP A 417 -12.04 -1.18 6.39
N ALA A 418 -11.07 -0.96 7.26
CA ALA A 418 -10.82 0.34 7.87
C ALA A 418 -10.14 1.32 6.90
N ALA A 419 -9.11 0.86 6.19
CA ALA A 419 -8.31 1.70 5.28
C ALA A 419 -9.16 2.32 4.17
N LEU A 420 -10.00 1.54 3.49
CA LEU A 420 -10.80 2.06 2.38
C LEU A 420 -11.83 3.10 2.85
N VAL A 421 -12.42 2.93 4.05
CA VAL A 421 -13.33 3.93 4.64
C VAL A 421 -12.57 5.21 5.02
N ASN A 422 -11.40 5.06 5.64
CA ASN A 422 -10.53 6.18 6.00
C ASN A 422 -10.12 6.98 4.74
N ILE A 423 -9.56 6.31 3.74
CA ILE A 423 -9.14 6.93 2.47
C ILE A 423 -10.32 7.66 1.81
N LYS A 424 -11.47 6.99 1.66
CA LYS A 424 -12.67 7.57 1.06
C LYS A 424 -13.06 8.89 1.73
N ASN A 425 -13.19 8.89 3.04
CA ASN A 425 -13.74 10.01 3.78
C ASN A 425 -12.73 11.16 3.94
N LEU A 426 -11.46 10.85 4.25
CA LEU A 426 -10.44 11.89 4.43
C LEU A 426 -10.11 12.59 3.09
N VAL A 427 -10.02 11.84 1.99
CA VAL A 427 -9.79 12.44 0.66
C VAL A 427 -10.99 13.28 0.21
N ARG A 428 -12.23 12.82 0.42
CA ARG A 428 -13.45 13.60 0.15
C ARG A 428 -13.43 14.93 0.91
N ASP A 429 -13.13 14.91 2.21
CA ASP A 429 -13.13 16.11 3.05
C ASP A 429 -11.96 17.03 2.67
N GLY A 430 -10.80 16.46 2.30
CA GLY A 430 -9.69 17.20 1.74
C GLY A 430 -10.06 17.94 0.44
N GLN A 431 -10.74 17.27 -0.50
CA GLN A 431 -11.22 17.89 -1.74
C GLN A 431 -12.19 19.03 -1.44
N LYS A 432 -13.16 18.82 -0.53
CA LYS A 432 -14.09 19.86 -0.08
C LYS A 432 -13.37 21.09 0.49
N ALA A 433 -12.31 20.89 1.25
CA ALA A 433 -11.51 21.96 1.84
C ALA A 433 -10.53 22.61 0.86
N GLY A 434 -10.42 22.13 -0.39
CA GLY A 434 -9.43 22.57 -1.35
C GLY A 434 -8.00 22.22 -0.95
N ALA A 435 -7.78 21.00 -0.47
CA ALA A 435 -6.45 20.48 -0.20
C ALA A 435 -5.61 20.41 -1.48
N LEU A 436 -4.33 20.73 -1.35
CA LEU A 436 -3.38 20.74 -2.46
C LEU A 436 -3.06 19.33 -2.97
N GLY A 437 -3.19 18.32 -2.09
CA GLY A 437 -2.87 16.94 -2.44
C GLY A 437 -3.26 15.92 -1.36
N MET A 438 -3.01 14.66 -1.71
CA MET A 438 -3.16 13.49 -0.87
C MET A 438 -1.84 12.71 -0.85
N LEU A 439 -1.45 12.24 0.33
CA LEU A 439 -0.41 11.26 0.56
C LEU A 439 -1.04 10.02 1.22
N ASN A 440 -1.20 8.93 0.48
CA ASN A 440 -1.64 7.68 1.09
C ASN A 440 -0.45 7.03 1.80
N THR A 441 -0.51 6.90 3.12
CA THR A 441 0.62 6.46 3.91
C THR A 441 0.66 4.95 4.09
N THR A 442 1.87 4.41 4.05
CA THR A 442 2.24 3.08 4.53
C THR A 442 3.27 3.24 5.65
N TRP A 443 3.15 2.45 6.72
CA TRP A 443 4.06 2.51 7.86
C TRP A 443 4.59 1.13 8.21
N ASP A 444 5.79 1.11 8.82
CA ASP A 444 6.50 -0.10 9.19
C ASP A 444 6.92 -0.11 10.67
N ASP A 445 6.01 0.35 11.56
CA ASP A 445 6.27 0.57 12.99
C ASP A 445 6.94 -0.59 13.72
N ASN A 446 6.72 -1.82 13.27
CA ASN A 446 7.32 -3.04 13.83
C ASN A 446 8.44 -3.65 12.96
N GLY A 447 8.72 -3.07 11.82
CA GLY A 447 9.74 -3.51 10.88
C GLY A 447 9.44 -4.83 10.16
N GLU A 448 8.15 -5.18 10.00
CA GLU A 448 7.75 -6.50 9.46
C GLU A 448 6.95 -6.43 8.16
N ALA A 449 6.62 -5.24 7.65
CA ALA A 449 5.73 -5.13 6.51
C ALA A 449 6.34 -5.71 5.23
N ILE A 450 5.49 -6.34 4.44
CA ILE A 450 5.74 -6.73 3.04
C ILE A 450 4.85 -5.84 2.19
N PHE A 451 5.45 -4.92 1.45
CA PHE A 451 4.74 -3.85 0.74
C PHE A 451 3.70 -4.39 -0.26
N GLY A 452 4.00 -5.49 -0.94
CA GLY A 452 3.12 -6.10 -1.94
C GLY A 452 1.69 -6.38 -1.46
N MET A 453 1.45 -6.42 -0.14
CA MET A 453 0.11 -6.59 0.44
C MET A 453 -0.71 -5.29 0.44
N THR A 454 -0.09 -4.11 0.26
CA THR A 454 -0.74 -2.80 0.45
C THR A 454 -1.35 -2.21 -0.81
N TRP A 455 -1.06 -2.75 -1.97
CA TRP A 455 -1.52 -2.24 -3.26
C TRP A 455 -3.03 -1.95 -3.35
N PRO A 456 -3.95 -2.78 -2.81
CA PRO A 456 -5.37 -2.45 -2.87
C PRO A 456 -5.72 -1.10 -2.25
N ALA A 457 -5.12 -0.75 -1.09
CA ALA A 457 -5.31 0.54 -0.45
C ALA A 457 -4.66 1.69 -1.24
N VAL A 458 -3.45 1.47 -1.78
CA VAL A 458 -2.73 2.48 -2.59
C VAL A 458 -3.50 2.80 -3.86
N VAL A 459 -3.99 1.79 -4.58
CA VAL A 459 -4.77 1.97 -5.82
C VAL A 459 -6.12 2.62 -5.54
N PHE A 460 -6.75 2.32 -4.39
CA PHE A 460 -7.97 3.04 -3.99
C PHE A 460 -7.69 4.50 -3.65
N GLY A 461 -6.56 4.81 -3.00
CA GLY A 461 -6.10 6.18 -2.78
C GLY A 461 -5.91 6.95 -4.09
N ALA A 462 -5.33 6.30 -5.10
CA ALA A 462 -5.20 6.85 -6.44
C ALA A 462 -6.57 7.18 -7.07
N ALA A 463 -7.53 6.26 -6.97
CA ALA A 463 -8.89 6.47 -7.44
C ALA A 463 -9.56 7.64 -6.70
N ALA A 464 -9.49 7.66 -5.38
CA ALA A 464 -10.11 8.68 -4.55
C ALA A 464 -9.54 10.09 -4.81
N ALA A 465 -8.22 10.22 -5.03
CA ALA A 465 -7.59 11.50 -5.30
C ALA A 465 -7.77 12.00 -6.74
N TRP A 466 -7.99 11.08 -7.69
CA TRP A 466 -8.28 11.42 -9.09
C TRP A 466 -9.74 11.80 -9.30
N GLN A 467 -10.67 11.00 -8.75
CA GLN A 467 -12.11 11.16 -8.94
C GLN A 467 -12.66 12.32 -8.07
N PRO A 468 -13.65 13.11 -8.56
CA PRO A 468 -14.23 14.17 -7.76
C PRO A 468 -15.19 13.61 -6.69
N GLY A 469 -15.14 14.17 -5.50
CA GLY A 469 -16.07 13.87 -4.43
C GLY A 469 -15.80 12.53 -3.74
N GLU A 470 -16.86 11.78 -3.43
CA GLU A 470 -16.78 10.52 -2.71
C GLU A 470 -16.65 9.33 -3.66
N SER A 471 -15.57 8.57 -3.56
CA SER A 471 -15.34 7.37 -4.36
C SER A 471 -16.06 6.16 -3.76
N SER A 472 -16.67 5.33 -4.61
CA SER A 472 -17.37 4.10 -4.19
C SER A 472 -16.38 2.96 -3.96
N ILE A 473 -16.35 2.43 -2.73
CA ILE A 473 -15.57 1.23 -2.38
C ILE A 473 -16.07 0.03 -3.19
N GLU A 474 -17.39 -0.16 -3.30
CA GLU A 474 -17.97 -1.28 -4.03
C GLU A 474 -17.61 -1.23 -5.53
N ALA A 475 -17.75 -0.07 -6.17
CA ALA A 475 -17.39 0.09 -7.58
C ALA A 475 -15.89 -0.17 -7.80
N PHE A 476 -15.03 0.28 -6.89
CA PHE A 476 -13.60 0.00 -6.91
C PHE A 476 -13.33 -1.52 -6.84
N GLN A 477 -13.89 -2.21 -5.85
CA GLN A 477 -13.69 -3.65 -5.66
C GLN A 477 -14.20 -4.48 -6.84
N ASN A 478 -15.27 -4.03 -7.53
CA ASN A 478 -15.79 -4.69 -8.73
C ASN A 478 -14.88 -4.55 -9.95
N LYS A 479 -14.01 -3.53 -9.97
CA LYS A 479 -13.11 -3.21 -11.08
C LYS A 479 -11.66 -3.64 -10.83
N TYR A 480 -11.28 -3.89 -9.56
CA TYR A 480 -9.90 -4.07 -9.13
C TYR A 480 -9.17 -5.21 -9.87
N ASP A 481 -9.75 -6.38 -9.96
CA ASP A 481 -9.09 -7.52 -10.62
C ASP A 481 -8.78 -7.24 -12.09
N TRP A 482 -9.68 -6.58 -12.80
CA TRP A 482 -9.41 -6.19 -14.18
C TRP A 482 -8.37 -5.08 -14.25
N ALA A 483 -8.53 -4.02 -13.49
CA ALA A 483 -7.66 -2.85 -13.57
C ALA A 483 -6.23 -3.16 -13.09
N PHE A 484 -6.06 -4.05 -12.10
CA PHE A 484 -4.76 -4.40 -11.53
C PHE A 484 -4.18 -5.67 -12.15
N TYR A 485 -4.91 -6.79 -12.10
CA TYR A 485 -4.41 -8.09 -12.56
C TYR A 485 -4.71 -8.40 -14.04
N ARG A 486 -5.47 -7.57 -14.73
CA ARG A 486 -6.03 -7.89 -16.06
C ARG A 486 -6.82 -9.19 -16.07
N HIS A 487 -7.49 -9.48 -14.96
CA HIS A 487 -8.31 -10.68 -14.77
C HIS A 487 -9.80 -10.32 -14.80
N ALA A 488 -10.60 -11.06 -15.55
CA ALA A 488 -12.00 -10.68 -15.81
C ALA A 488 -12.93 -10.86 -14.61
N ASN A 489 -12.66 -11.84 -13.75
CA ASN A 489 -13.46 -12.20 -12.59
C ASN A 489 -12.93 -11.54 -11.30
N ARG A 490 -13.67 -11.62 -10.19
CA ARG A 490 -13.32 -11.08 -8.88
C ARG A 490 -12.45 -12.01 -8.01
N THR A 491 -11.71 -12.90 -8.62
CA THR A 491 -10.99 -13.98 -7.94
C THR A 491 -9.99 -13.49 -6.89
N PHE A 492 -9.18 -12.51 -7.25
CA PHE A 492 -8.17 -11.94 -6.36
C PHE A 492 -8.82 -10.99 -5.35
N GLN A 493 -9.78 -10.18 -5.78
CA GLN A 493 -10.53 -9.29 -4.88
C GLN A 493 -11.31 -10.08 -3.82
N ASP A 494 -11.88 -11.23 -4.16
CA ASP A 494 -12.58 -12.08 -3.19
C ASP A 494 -11.60 -12.68 -2.16
N ALA A 495 -10.40 -13.11 -2.58
CA ALA A 495 -9.34 -13.54 -1.68
C ALA A 495 -8.89 -12.39 -0.76
N ILE A 496 -8.64 -11.20 -1.30
CA ILE A 496 -8.31 -9.98 -0.56
C ILE A 496 -9.36 -9.67 0.50
N THR A 497 -10.65 -9.76 0.13
CA THR A 497 -11.77 -9.52 1.06
C THR A 497 -11.79 -10.54 2.20
N GLN A 498 -11.51 -11.82 1.91
CA GLN A 498 -11.44 -12.86 2.95
C GLN A 498 -10.28 -12.63 3.93
N LEU A 499 -9.12 -12.18 3.43
CA LEU A 499 -7.98 -11.86 4.30
C LEU A 499 -8.30 -10.66 5.21
N SER A 500 -8.92 -9.60 4.68
CA SER A 500 -9.27 -8.41 5.45
C SER A 500 -10.27 -8.71 6.58
N ARG A 501 -11.24 -9.59 6.37
CA ARG A 501 -12.23 -10.01 7.37
C ARG A 501 -11.63 -10.56 8.66
N SER A 502 -10.39 -11.04 8.64
CA SER A 502 -9.68 -11.52 9.82
C SER A 502 -9.63 -10.50 10.96
N HIS A 503 -9.57 -9.21 10.64
CA HIS A 503 -9.52 -8.13 11.63
C HIS A 503 -10.84 -8.00 12.40
N ALA A 504 -11.97 -7.93 11.68
CA ALA A 504 -13.30 -7.84 12.32
C ALA A 504 -13.63 -9.10 13.11
N LEU A 505 -13.25 -10.28 12.60
CA LEU A 505 -13.49 -11.55 13.25
C LEU A 505 -12.78 -11.64 14.61
N LEU A 506 -11.49 -11.30 14.65
CA LEU A 506 -10.69 -11.33 15.88
C LEU A 506 -11.06 -10.20 16.84
N ALA A 507 -11.37 -9.00 16.33
CA ALA A 507 -11.87 -7.90 17.15
C ALA A 507 -13.22 -8.24 17.81
N GLY A 508 -14.12 -8.91 17.09
CA GLY A 508 -15.40 -9.42 17.63
C GLY A 508 -15.23 -10.44 18.76
N ALA A 509 -14.11 -11.16 18.78
CA ALA A 509 -13.74 -12.05 19.89
C ALA A 509 -13.04 -11.33 21.06
N GLY A 510 -12.98 -10.00 21.07
CA GLY A 510 -12.33 -9.21 22.11
C GLY A 510 -10.79 -9.20 22.05
N LEU A 511 -10.23 -9.44 20.84
CA LEU A 511 -8.84 -9.27 20.52
C LEU A 511 -8.64 -7.97 19.74
N ARG A 512 -7.37 -7.52 19.56
CA ARG A 512 -7.05 -6.29 18.82
C ARG A 512 -7.12 -6.44 17.27
N GLY A 513 -7.72 -7.53 16.79
CA GLY A 513 -7.69 -7.90 15.38
C GLY A 513 -6.49 -8.77 15.00
N ALA A 514 -6.26 -8.97 13.69
CA ALA A 514 -5.18 -9.80 13.17
C ALA A 514 -3.85 -9.02 13.19
N ASN A 515 -3.33 -8.74 14.37
CA ASN A 515 -2.08 -8.02 14.59
C ASN A 515 -0.89 -8.97 14.82
N ASP A 516 0.30 -8.41 14.71
CA ASP A 516 1.55 -9.16 14.87
C ASP A 516 1.76 -9.63 16.29
N ASP A 517 1.42 -8.83 17.31
CA ASP A 517 1.56 -9.20 18.70
C ASP A 517 0.83 -10.51 19.00
N LEU A 518 -0.39 -10.64 18.46
CA LEU A 518 -1.17 -11.87 18.60
C LEU A 518 -0.48 -13.07 17.94
N PHE A 519 0.23 -12.84 16.82
CA PHE A 519 1.00 -13.90 16.16
C PHE A 519 2.23 -14.32 16.97
N TRP A 520 2.94 -13.36 17.58
CA TRP A 520 4.21 -13.61 18.27
C TRP A 520 4.05 -14.08 19.72
N VAL A 521 2.91 -13.81 20.37
CA VAL A 521 2.71 -14.19 21.76
C VAL A 521 2.91 -15.70 21.98
N ASP A 522 3.65 -16.07 23.03
CA ASP A 522 3.74 -17.46 23.50
C ASP A 522 2.37 -17.92 24.01
N PRO A 523 1.73 -18.92 23.36
CA PRO A 523 0.40 -19.38 23.74
C PRO A 523 0.35 -20.14 25.07
N PHE A 524 1.49 -20.43 25.69
CA PHE A 524 1.62 -21.18 26.94
C PHE A 524 2.04 -20.31 28.13
N THR A 525 1.97 -19.01 28.00
CA THR A 525 1.98 -18.05 29.11
C THR A 525 0.57 -17.77 29.59
N GLU A 526 0.42 -17.19 30.78
CA GLU A 526 -0.92 -16.81 31.30
C GLU A 526 -1.62 -15.79 30.36
N THR A 527 -0.87 -14.81 29.85
CA THR A 527 -1.40 -13.84 28.89
C THR A 527 -1.77 -14.52 27.58
N GLY A 528 -0.92 -15.39 27.03
CA GLY A 528 -1.22 -16.16 25.83
C GLY A 528 -2.45 -17.04 25.98
N GLN A 529 -2.59 -17.75 27.09
CA GLN A 529 -3.76 -18.60 27.36
C GLN A 529 -5.05 -17.78 27.40
N ARG A 530 -5.05 -16.57 27.98
CA ARG A 530 -6.23 -15.66 27.91
C ARG A 530 -6.59 -15.25 26.49
N GLN A 531 -5.59 -15.03 25.62
CA GLN A 531 -5.83 -14.73 24.20
C GLN A 531 -6.37 -15.96 23.45
N ILE A 532 -5.82 -17.13 23.72
CA ILE A 532 -6.29 -18.41 23.17
C ILE A 532 -7.77 -18.64 23.54
N GLU A 533 -8.14 -18.46 24.81
CA GLU A 533 -9.53 -18.60 25.27
C GLU A 533 -10.49 -17.70 24.49
N LYS A 534 -10.14 -16.42 24.32
CA LYS A 534 -10.93 -15.47 23.54
C LYS A 534 -11.03 -15.86 22.06
N GLY A 535 -9.90 -16.21 21.45
CA GLY A 535 -9.79 -16.45 20.01
C GLY A 535 -10.24 -17.83 19.56
N ASN A 536 -10.29 -18.84 20.45
CA ASN A 536 -10.63 -20.22 20.09
C ASN A 536 -11.99 -20.36 19.41
N GLY A 537 -12.99 -19.58 19.86
CA GLY A 537 -14.35 -19.61 19.29
C GLY A 537 -14.42 -19.19 17.83
N VAL A 538 -13.50 -18.37 17.36
CA VAL A 538 -13.44 -17.86 15.97
C VAL A 538 -12.30 -18.47 15.15
N ALA A 539 -11.42 -19.26 15.76
CA ALA A 539 -10.24 -19.82 15.12
C ALA A 539 -10.55 -20.63 13.84
N ARG A 540 -11.62 -21.44 13.89
CA ARG A 540 -12.05 -22.23 12.75
C ARG A 540 -12.49 -21.35 11.57
N GLU A 541 -13.22 -20.27 11.81
CA GLU A 541 -13.66 -19.36 10.75
C GLU A 541 -12.49 -18.57 10.19
N LEU A 542 -11.56 -18.13 11.04
CA LEU A 542 -10.33 -17.49 10.62
C LEU A 542 -9.53 -18.39 9.65
N ARG A 543 -9.34 -19.65 10.01
CA ARG A 543 -8.68 -20.65 9.15
C ARG A 543 -9.42 -20.86 7.85
N LEU A 544 -10.73 -21.08 7.88
CA LEU A 544 -11.54 -21.27 6.67
C LEU A 544 -11.44 -20.10 5.69
N ASN A 545 -11.40 -18.86 6.19
CA ASN A 545 -11.24 -17.68 5.34
C ASN A 545 -9.84 -17.64 4.73
N ALA A 546 -8.79 -17.90 5.51
CA ALA A 546 -7.42 -17.96 5.04
C ALA A 546 -7.20 -19.10 4.02
N GLU A 547 -7.68 -20.30 4.31
CA GLU A 547 -7.54 -21.49 3.46
C GLU A 547 -8.31 -21.34 2.12
N ARG A 548 -9.51 -20.72 2.14
CA ARG A 548 -10.27 -20.42 0.91
C ARG A 548 -9.55 -19.38 0.03
N ALA A 549 -9.00 -18.33 0.68
CA ALA A 549 -8.18 -17.36 -0.03
C ALA A 549 -6.96 -18.05 -0.65
N LEU A 550 -6.27 -18.89 0.11
CA LEU A 550 -5.10 -19.64 -0.32
C LEU A 550 -5.41 -20.59 -1.49
N GLU A 551 -6.49 -21.37 -1.39
CA GLU A 551 -6.93 -22.26 -2.47
C GLU A 551 -7.22 -21.48 -3.75
N SER A 552 -7.91 -20.34 -3.64
CA SER A 552 -8.21 -19.46 -4.77
C SER A 552 -6.94 -18.90 -5.41
N LEU A 553 -6.01 -18.38 -4.61
CA LEU A 553 -4.74 -17.83 -5.08
C LEU A 553 -3.87 -18.89 -5.78
N TYR A 554 -3.71 -20.09 -5.20
CA TYR A 554 -2.95 -21.18 -5.83
C TYR A 554 -3.55 -21.64 -7.15
N ARG A 555 -4.87 -21.72 -7.22
CA ARG A 555 -5.58 -22.17 -8.43
C ARG A 555 -5.48 -21.16 -9.56
N HIS A 556 -5.45 -19.88 -9.27
CA HIS A 556 -5.58 -18.80 -10.25
C HIS A 556 -4.33 -17.92 -10.43
N ARG A 557 -3.23 -18.18 -9.71
CA ARG A 557 -2.03 -17.31 -9.80
C ARG A 557 -1.52 -17.09 -11.23
N ALA A 558 -1.60 -18.10 -12.08
CA ALA A 558 -1.19 -18.00 -13.48
C ALA A 558 -2.19 -17.20 -14.37
N ALA A 559 -3.35 -16.82 -13.84
CA ALA A 559 -4.36 -16.05 -14.57
C ALA A 559 -4.15 -14.53 -14.49
N ALA A 560 -3.30 -14.05 -13.57
CA ALA A 560 -2.88 -12.66 -13.52
C ALA A 560 -1.92 -12.35 -14.67
N ARG A 561 -2.31 -11.42 -15.54
CA ARG A 561 -1.48 -10.98 -16.68
C ARG A 561 -0.64 -9.74 -16.36
N ALA A 562 -1.00 -9.01 -15.30
CA ALA A 562 -0.25 -7.90 -14.75
C ALA A 562 -0.09 -8.09 -13.24
N HIS A 563 0.95 -7.51 -12.65
CA HIS A 563 1.23 -7.51 -11.21
C HIS A 563 1.18 -8.90 -10.54
N ALA A 564 1.55 -9.95 -11.27
CA ALA A 564 1.53 -11.33 -10.78
C ALA A 564 2.46 -11.58 -9.58
N ASP A 565 3.51 -10.78 -9.44
CA ASP A 565 4.44 -10.76 -8.31
C ASP A 565 3.77 -10.42 -6.98
N THR A 566 2.67 -9.66 -6.99
CA THR A 566 1.91 -9.30 -5.79
C THR A 566 1.03 -10.44 -5.25
N ILE A 567 0.90 -11.54 -5.97
CA ILE A 567 0.11 -12.70 -5.53
C ILE A 567 0.83 -13.47 -4.41
N GLU A 568 2.15 -13.61 -4.49
CA GLU A 568 2.91 -14.33 -3.46
C GLU A 568 2.89 -13.63 -2.09
N PRO A 569 2.94 -12.30 -1.95
CA PRO A 569 2.59 -11.60 -0.71
C PRO A 569 1.20 -11.95 -0.16
N LEU A 570 0.16 -12.06 -1.00
CA LEU A 570 -1.18 -12.47 -0.57
C LEU A 570 -1.21 -13.94 -0.09
N VAL A 571 -0.50 -14.83 -0.79
CA VAL A 571 -0.32 -16.23 -0.36
C VAL A 571 0.35 -16.29 1.00
N PHE A 572 1.41 -15.51 1.21
CA PHE A 572 2.09 -15.46 2.50
C PHE A 572 1.18 -14.94 3.62
N ALA A 573 0.40 -13.90 3.37
CA ALA A 573 -0.60 -13.40 4.33
C ALA A 573 -1.63 -14.47 4.71
N ALA A 574 -2.15 -15.20 3.71
CA ALA A 574 -3.09 -16.29 3.94
C ALA A 574 -2.48 -17.42 4.81
N LEU A 575 -1.25 -17.83 4.50
CA LEU A 575 -0.52 -18.83 5.31
C LEU A 575 -0.27 -18.35 6.74
N ARG A 576 0.05 -17.07 6.94
CA ARG A 576 0.29 -16.51 8.28
C ARG A 576 -1.00 -16.40 9.09
N LEU A 577 -2.13 -16.05 8.46
CA LEU A 577 -3.46 -16.02 9.09
C LEU A 577 -3.97 -17.44 9.44
N ASP A 578 -3.76 -18.42 8.56
CA ASP A 578 -4.08 -19.83 8.88
C ASP A 578 -3.25 -20.32 10.06
N ALA A 579 -1.94 -20.04 10.08
CA ALA A 579 -1.07 -20.40 11.19
C ALA A 579 -1.49 -19.73 12.50
N LEU A 580 -1.96 -18.48 12.47
CA LEU A 580 -2.54 -17.81 13.63
C LEU A 580 -3.80 -18.56 14.12
N GLY A 581 -4.71 -18.88 13.22
CA GLY A 581 -5.92 -19.65 13.55
C GLY A 581 -5.58 -21.04 14.09
N MET A 582 -4.60 -21.71 13.50
CA MET A 582 -4.07 -23.00 13.98
C MET A 582 -3.48 -22.87 15.39
N LYS A 583 -2.71 -21.79 15.69
CA LYS A 583 -2.20 -21.52 17.02
C LYS A 583 -3.33 -21.36 18.04
N LEU A 584 -4.37 -20.58 17.74
CA LEU A 584 -5.50 -20.38 18.61
C LEU A 584 -6.25 -21.69 18.89
N GLN A 585 -6.47 -22.51 17.87
CA GLN A 585 -7.17 -23.78 17.98
C GLN A 585 -6.33 -24.84 18.70
N PHE A 586 -5.09 -25.06 18.22
CA PHE A 586 -4.26 -26.19 18.72
C PHE A 586 -3.74 -25.95 20.13
N ALA A 587 -3.44 -24.70 20.51
CA ALA A 587 -3.05 -24.42 21.90
C ALA A 587 -4.22 -24.67 22.90
N ALA A 588 -5.47 -24.36 22.49
CA ALA A 588 -6.64 -24.71 23.27
C ALA A 588 -6.84 -26.24 23.36
N GLU A 589 -6.64 -26.97 22.24
CA GLU A 589 -6.73 -28.43 22.22
C GLU A 589 -5.63 -29.09 23.04
N VAL A 590 -4.39 -28.57 23.01
CA VAL A 590 -3.29 -29.04 23.87
C VAL A 590 -3.66 -28.92 25.35
N SER A 591 -4.21 -27.76 25.76
CA SER A 591 -4.70 -27.56 27.13
C SER A 591 -5.78 -28.58 27.48
N ARG A 592 -6.79 -28.74 26.62
CA ARG A 592 -7.90 -29.67 26.82
C ARG A 592 -7.44 -31.13 26.96
N PHE A 593 -6.57 -31.60 26.07
CA PHE A 593 -6.08 -32.99 26.13
C PHE A 593 -5.22 -33.23 27.34
N TYR A 594 -4.38 -32.28 27.73
CA TYR A 594 -3.55 -32.44 28.93
C TYR A 594 -4.37 -32.43 30.20
N TRP A 595 -5.34 -31.51 30.34
CA TRP A 595 -6.27 -31.50 31.48
C TRP A 595 -7.08 -32.80 31.56
N ASP A 596 -7.56 -33.34 30.46
CA ASP A 596 -8.27 -34.60 30.41
C ASP A 596 -7.38 -35.76 30.87
N ALA A 597 -6.13 -35.82 30.41
CA ALA A 597 -5.14 -36.80 30.87
C ALA A 597 -4.85 -36.67 32.37
N TYR A 598 -4.68 -35.42 32.86
CA TYR A 598 -4.39 -35.14 34.26
C TYR A 598 -5.52 -35.50 35.19
N LEU A 599 -6.77 -35.24 34.83
CA LEU A 599 -7.93 -35.57 35.65
C LEU A 599 -8.28 -37.06 35.61
N ASN A 600 -7.78 -37.83 34.64
CA ASN A 600 -8.11 -39.23 34.45
C ASN A 600 -6.86 -40.13 34.51
N GLN A 601 -5.87 -39.80 35.39
CA GLN A 601 -4.58 -40.53 35.48
C GLN A 601 -4.70 -42.02 35.79
N GLY A 602 -5.80 -42.47 36.34
CA GLY A 602 -6.11 -43.89 36.54
C GLY A 602 -6.34 -44.68 35.27
N ASP A 603 -6.74 -44.03 34.18
CA ASP A 603 -6.89 -44.66 32.86
C ASP A 603 -5.63 -44.43 32.01
N ARG A 604 -4.68 -45.34 32.14
CA ARG A 604 -3.39 -45.25 31.41
C ARG A 604 -3.55 -45.16 29.88
N ALA A 605 -4.51 -45.85 29.32
CA ALA A 605 -4.74 -45.81 27.87
C ALA A 605 -5.24 -44.45 27.40
N ARG A 606 -6.13 -43.81 28.17
CA ARG A 606 -6.62 -42.45 27.93
C ARG A 606 -5.51 -41.42 28.05
N VAL A 607 -4.67 -41.52 29.07
CA VAL A 607 -3.52 -40.64 29.24
C VAL A 607 -2.58 -40.69 28.04
N TRP A 608 -2.18 -41.90 27.61
CA TRP A 608 -1.27 -42.02 26.47
C TRP A 608 -1.90 -41.55 25.15
N ARG A 609 -3.19 -41.79 24.90
CA ARG A 609 -3.87 -41.23 23.74
C ARG A 609 -3.82 -39.71 23.74
N ASN A 610 -4.16 -39.09 24.88
CA ASN A 610 -4.15 -37.63 24.99
C ASN A 610 -2.75 -37.04 24.81
N LEU A 611 -1.72 -37.64 25.39
CA LEU A 611 -0.33 -37.18 25.20
C LEU A 611 0.10 -37.31 23.72
N ALA A 612 -0.31 -38.38 23.04
CA ALA A 612 -0.02 -38.58 21.62
C ALA A 612 -0.72 -37.55 20.72
N GLU A 613 -1.93 -37.11 21.09
CA GLU A 613 -2.63 -36.01 20.40
C GLU A 613 -1.96 -34.64 20.58
N ILE A 614 -1.24 -34.45 21.69
CA ILE A 614 -0.49 -33.22 21.98
C ILE A 614 0.84 -33.20 21.25
N SER A 615 1.62 -34.27 21.37
CA SER A 615 2.99 -34.35 20.82
C SER A 615 3.28 -35.76 20.29
N GLY A 616 3.65 -35.81 19.02
CA GLY A 616 3.96 -36.99 18.23
C GLY A 616 4.28 -36.59 16.80
N ILE A 617 4.54 -37.58 15.92
CA ILE A 617 5.01 -37.29 14.57
C ILE A 617 4.00 -36.48 13.72
N ASN A 618 2.69 -36.58 14.05
CA ASN A 618 1.58 -35.87 13.39
C ASN A 618 0.67 -35.27 14.48
N ALA A 619 1.23 -34.46 15.35
CA ALA A 619 0.50 -33.88 16.48
C ALA A 619 0.61 -32.36 16.52
N ARG A 620 -0.23 -31.76 17.33
CA ARG A 620 -0.51 -30.32 17.34
C ARG A 620 0.70 -29.43 17.59
N LEU A 621 1.59 -29.82 18.51
CA LEU A 621 2.77 -29.00 18.82
C LEU A 621 3.81 -29.06 17.70
N GLU A 622 3.98 -30.23 17.08
CA GLU A 622 4.85 -30.40 15.93
C GLU A 622 4.31 -29.63 14.72
N ASP A 623 3.00 -29.67 14.45
CA ASP A 623 2.38 -28.89 13.37
C ASP A 623 2.59 -27.38 13.58
N LEU A 624 2.45 -26.85 14.82
CA LEU A 624 2.70 -25.45 15.12
C LEU A 624 4.17 -25.06 14.90
N ARG A 625 5.11 -25.90 15.36
CA ARG A 625 6.55 -25.67 15.15
C ARG A 625 6.90 -25.68 13.66
N ASP A 626 6.45 -26.68 12.93
CA ASP A 626 6.82 -26.91 11.52
C ASP A 626 6.19 -25.86 10.61
N SER A 627 4.94 -25.44 10.90
CA SER A 627 4.30 -24.31 10.22
C SER A 627 5.08 -23.01 10.44
N THR A 628 5.52 -22.74 11.67
CA THR A 628 6.32 -21.56 12.00
C THR A 628 7.66 -21.55 11.26
N THR A 629 8.34 -22.71 11.24
CA THR A 629 9.61 -22.88 10.52
C THR A 629 9.45 -22.67 9.01
N ARG A 630 8.37 -23.18 8.45
CA ARG A 630 8.04 -23.00 7.03
C ARG A 630 7.76 -21.52 6.71
N LEU A 631 6.99 -20.83 7.54
CA LEU A 631 6.68 -19.41 7.39
C LEU A 631 7.92 -18.53 7.43
N ARG A 632 8.91 -18.87 8.27
CA ARG A 632 10.21 -18.18 8.31
C ARG A 632 10.88 -18.15 6.94
N GLY A 633 10.91 -19.28 6.23
CA GLY A 633 11.50 -19.37 4.89
C GLY A 633 10.74 -18.50 3.89
N PHE A 634 9.41 -18.59 3.86
CA PHE A 634 8.58 -17.77 2.99
C PHE A 634 8.72 -16.28 3.27
N TYR A 635 8.81 -15.88 4.55
CA TYR A 635 9.03 -14.48 4.89
C TYR A 635 10.35 -13.96 4.33
N ALA A 636 11.45 -14.71 4.51
CA ALA A 636 12.75 -14.33 3.97
C ALA A 636 12.73 -14.17 2.44
N GLU A 637 12.06 -15.06 1.73
CA GLU A 637 11.89 -14.96 0.28
C GLU A 637 11.11 -13.71 -0.12
N ARG A 638 10.00 -13.40 0.57
CA ARG A 638 9.18 -12.21 0.28
C ARG A 638 9.92 -10.92 0.59
N TRP A 639 10.61 -10.87 1.74
CA TRP A 639 11.45 -9.73 2.09
C TRP A 639 12.49 -9.44 1.02
N LEU A 640 13.27 -10.43 0.61
CA LEU A 640 14.34 -10.26 -0.37
C LEU A 640 13.85 -10.00 -1.80
N ALA A 641 12.58 -10.25 -2.10
CA ALA A 641 11.97 -9.88 -3.38
C ALA A 641 11.71 -8.35 -3.47
N GLU A 642 11.53 -7.69 -2.34
CA GLU A 642 11.18 -6.26 -2.26
C GLU A 642 12.35 -5.43 -1.69
N ASN A 643 13.03 -5.94 -0.66
CA ASN A 643 13.90 -5.17 0.21
C ASN A 643 15.36 -5.65 0.20
N ARG A 644 16.24 -4.77 0.64
CA ARG A 644 17.63 -5.09 0.97
C ARG A 644 17.67 -6.07 2.16
N PRO A 645 18.76 -6.84 2.36
CA PRO A 645 18.87 -7.78 3.49
C PRO A 645 18.82 -7.12 4.87
N TYR A 646 19.02 -5.81 4.94
CA TYR A 646 18.96 -5.03 6.18
C TYR A 646 17.67 -5.32 6.96
N TRP A 647 17.76 -5.39 8.27
CA TRP A 647 16.68 -5.68 9.21
C TRP A 647 16.07 -7.08 9.15
N LEU A 648 16.16 -7.81 8.06
CA LEU A 648 15.62 -9.17 7.92
C LEU A 648 16.00 -10.12 9.09
N PRO A 649 17.25 -10.15 9.59
CA PRO A 649 17.61 -11.00 10.73
C PRO A 649 16.79 -10.69 11.98
N ASN A 650 16.41 -9.42 12.22
CA ASN A 650 15.60 -9.00 13.37
C ASN A 650 14.19 -9.61 13.35
N VAL A 651 13.65 -9.88 12.18
CA VAL A 651 12.34 -10.53 12.04
C VAL A 651 12.49 -12.06 12.07
N LEU A 652 13.51 -12.61 11.40
CA LEU A 652 13.72 -14.06 11.36
C LEU A 652 13.94 -14.65 12.76
N VAL A 653 14.60 -13.91 13.66
CA VAL A 653 14.80 -14.36 15.04
C VAL A 653 13.46 -14.50 15.79
N LYS A 654 12.42 -13.71 15.47
CA LYS A 654 11.09 -13.87 16.08
C LYS A 654 10.46 -15.21 15.70
N TYR A 655 10.58 -15.64 14.43
CA TYR A 655 10.16 -16.97 13.99
C TYR A 655 10.94 -18.09 14.69
N ASP A 656 12.26 -17.93 14.82
CA ASP A 656 13.13 -18.91 15.50
C ASP A 656 12.74 -19.06 16.97
N LEU A 657 12.48 -17.95 17.67
CA LEU A 657 12.04 -17.94 19.08
C LEU A 657 10.65 -18.59 19.23
N LEU A 658 9.71 -18.31 18.34
CA LEU A 658 8.38 -18.93 18.40
C LEU A 658 8.46 -20.44 18.12
N ALA A 659 9.24 -20.89 17.15
CA ALA A 659 9.47 -22.30 16.88
C ALA A 659 10.15 -23.00 18.08
N GLN A 660 11.12 -22.33 18.72
CA GLN A 660 11.77 -22.83 19.94
C GLN A 660 10.80 -22.94 21.12
N THR A 661 9.84 -22.03 21.25
CA THR A 661 8.77 -22.11 22.24
C THR A 661 7.98 -23.41 22.08
N TYR A 662 7.56 -23.74 20.85
CA TYR A 662 6.87 -25.01 20.60
C TYR A 662 7.77 -26.21 20.85
N GLN A 663 9.03 -26.17 20.42
CA GLN A 663 9.99 -27.24 20.68
C GLN A 663 10.20 -27.46 22.17
N SER A 664 10.32 -26.42 22.98
CA SER A 664 10.44 -26.50 24.42
C SER A 664 9.20 -27.13 25.06
N LYS A 665 8.02 -26.81 24.55
CA LYS A 665 6.75 -27.40 25.00
C LYS A 665 6.67 -28.89 24.63
N ILE A 666 7.10 -29.30 23.44
CA ILE A 666 7.22 -30.70 23.03
C ILE A 666 8.08 -31.49 24.02
N LEU A 667 9.25 -30.93 24.40
CA LEU A 667 10.15 -31.58 25.36
C LEU A 667 9.53 -31.68 26.75
N ALA A 668 8.81 -30.66 27.20
CA ALA A 668 8.12 -30.67 28.48
C ALA A 668 7.00 -31.72 28.53
N ILE A 669 6.23 -31.89 27.47
CA ILE A 669 5.19 -32.92 27.37
C ILE A 669 5.82 -34.34 27.34
N LYS A 670 6.93 -34.54 26.63
CA LYS A 670 7.65 -35.80 26.62
C LYS A 670 8.20 -36.14 28.03
N ALA A 671 8.73 -35.18 28.76
CA ALA A 671 9.17 -35.33 30.15
C ALA A 671 7.99 -35.68 31.07
N ALA A 672 6.83 -35.03 30.91
CA ALA A 672 5.62 -35.36 31.65
C ALA A 672 5.16 -36.81 31.39
N GLY A 673 5.23 -37.27 30.12
CA GLY A 673 4.95 -38.66 29.75
C GLY A 673 5.93 -39.65 30.36
N GLN A 674 7.22 -39.29 30.43
CA GLN A 674 8.24 -40.11 31.12
C GLN A 674 7.97 -40.21 32.63
N GLN A 675 7.65 -39.06 33.28
CA GLN A 675 7.25 -39.02 34.70
C GLN A 675 6.01 -39.93 34.97
N PHE A 676 5.01 -39.84 34.08
CA PHE A 676 3.83 -40.70 34.19
C PHE A 676 4.14 -42.19 34.02
N ARG A 677 5.09 -42.53 33.16
CA ARG A 677 5.57 -43.93 33.01
C ARG A 677 6.17 -44.44 34.28
N ASP A 678 7.03 -43.65 34.95
CA ASP A 678 7.80 -44.04 36.10
C ASP A 678 7.04 -43.98 37.41
N LEU A 679 6.19 -42.92 37.57
CA LEU A 679 5.52 -42.61 38.82
C LEU A 679 3.99 -42.77 38.77
N SER A 680 3.41 -43.04 37.59
CA SER A 680 1.97 -43.03 37.34
C SER A 680 1.28 -41.68 37.67
N LEU A 681 2.05 -40.57 37.67
CA LEU A 681 1.61 -39.22 38.01
C LEU A 681 2.06 -38.23 36.94
N LEU A 682 1.13 -37.44 36.40
CA LEU A 682 1.42 -36.29 35.55
C LEU A 682 1.70 -35.05 36.42
N PRO A 683 2.61 -34.15 35.99
CA PRO A 683 2.75 -32.84 36.66
C PRO A 683 1.47 -31.99 36.46
N PRO A 684 1.17 -31.10 37.44
CA PRO A 684 0.03 -30.19 37.33
C PRO A 684 0.06 -29.36 36.03
N PRO A 685 -1.06 -29.18 35.32
CA PRO A 685 -1.12 -28.45 34.03
C PRO A 685 -0.49 -27.05 34.09
N GLN A 686 -0.65 -26.33 35.20
CA GLN A 686 -0.10 -24.99 35.39
C GLN A 686 1.44 -24.97 35.34
N GLN A 687 2.11 -26.03 35.75
CA GLN A 687 3.58 -26.15 35.62
C GLN A 687 4.04 -26.22 34.16
N LEU A 688 3.14 -26.62 33.29
CA LEU A 688 3.35 -26.64 31.85
C LEU A 688 2.75 -25.40 31.11
N GLY A 689 2.30 -24.37 31.84
CA GLY A 689 1.70 -23.19 31.26
C GLY A 689 0.33 -23.47 30.63
N LEU A 690 -0.40 -24.48 31.10
CA LEU A 690 -1.72 -24.86 30.61
C LEU A 690 -2.79 -24.43 31.61
N TYR A 691 -3.20 -23.16 31.54
CA TYR A 691 -4.10 -22.54 32.52
C TYR A 691 -5.59 -22.70 32.16
N ILE A 692 -5.93 -22.88 30.88
CA ILE A 692 -7.31 -23.07 30.45
C ILE A 692 -7.77 -24.46 30.88
N ARG A 693 -8.72 -24.51 31.82
CA ARG A 693 -9.41 -25.73 32.19
C ARG A 693 -10.65 -25.89 31.33
N PRO A 694 -10.88 -27.06 30.68
CA PRO A 694 -12.08 -27.33 29.87
C PRO A 694 -13.39 -27.26 30.65
#